data_729c22540d4474af07b913ffcfbbf29c
#
_entry.id   729c22540d4474af07b913ffcfbbf29c
#
_cell.length_a   1.000
_cell.length_b   1.000
_cell.length_c   1.000
_cell.angle_alpha   90.00
_cell.angle_beta   90.00
_cell.angle_gamma   90.00
#
_symmetry.space_group_name_H-M   'P 1'
#
loop_
_entity.id
_entity.type
_entity.pdbx_description
1 polymer ?
#
loop_
_entity_poly.entity_id
_entity_poly.type
_entity_poly.pdbx_seq_one_letter_code
_entity_poly.pdbx_strand_id
1 'polypeptide(L)'
;MPIKNNSNQANSTFLHFVAKDVLAKHGQDLDKIAIVFPNKRASIFFNRELYQEAGHALWSPKYITISELFREHSELQVPDPITLVFQVYNVFCDITGSEETLDHFFSWGQLMLADFDDIDKNEVDPDKLFIDLQAWEEMNDFSFLTDAQRLSLEEFFHTMMQDSQLQRRFKNIWEHLGGIYHELHQRLEKQGLAYEGMLYREVIDQENLDFQYDTYIFVGFNLLQKVEQDLFRRLKMEGKAEFYWDYDVNFIDEDAGKYIKQYLDIFPNQLNNNLASAGIDPSEVFDNMKSPKEICMISAPTEEIQARYVAQWLSENDRIKDGNRTAIVMADENLLPSVIHSLPGDIQNVNVTTGFPLNASEVSVLVDALIALQLKGLTNDHRHFQLQYINRVLLHPYAQYLSDDCKTLASQLNSNHRYYPSIKELTDGFDDSLSLLFQPLEAKEGTLPLLSWMTDLLKIIGQNTRSIRNDLLHQSIFSMYTLLNRLDDIMSVNIQKNGSQDDRRIDEKSGKQLVSIYIVQRLMQQVIQSTAIPFHGEPAVGTQIMGVLETRNLDFEHVILLSCNEGKLPKNINDASFIPHSIRVGYGLTTVENKVAIFAYYFQSLIQRAHDATLLYNNATDDGQKGEMSRFMLQLMIKSYGTQHIKRYTLTAGQNQSSRLCQAKTKTEEVMKVLHDMKSISPSALGQYMRCPLQFYYNSICQLHQQDEDNIDEIDNTMFGDLFHRSAELIYKQLSQQQTTITKDMILSALKDPSFLERIIDQAFREKLFQADEHQFVPQYNGLQMLNKNVIRLYLQRLLHLDAAWAPFDILALEESFYDKVSFEVNGLQHCLNIGGKVDRIDKVNQDGKNIVRIVDYKTGRPLTSLPADVKDVFNIDNIDTKHTNYYLQTMLYAGVVKYGANSYKKVGQMRQQGVAPALLFIRQASDETYNPVLSFAVGRGSRETLDDISTVWPEFLDQLKQLLAEIFNPELDFMPTAHTERCDNCPYREICHE
;
A
#
# COMPACT_ATOMS: atom_id res chain seq x y z
N MET A 1 -2.89 -8.80 49.79
CA MET A 1 -2.13 -8.07 50.83
C MET A 1 -1.56 -6.82 50.22
N PRO A 2 -1.78 -5.63 50.76
CA PRO A 2 -1.21 -4.43 50.18
C PRO A 2 0.31 -4.43 50.38
N ILE A 3 1.05 -4.40 49.29
CA ILE A 3 2.53 -4.20 49.29
C ILE A 3 2.79 -2.80 49.82
N LYS A 4 3.55 -2.67 50.88
CA LYS A 4 3.99 -1.40 51.43
C LYS A 4 4.80 -0.64 50.36
N ASN A 5 4.31 0.52 50.00
CA ASN A 5 5.09 1.53 49.24
C ASN A 5 6.38 1.82 49.98
N ASN A 6 7.49 1.29 49.48
CA ASN A 6 8.81 1.77 49.83
C ASN A 6 9.13 2.97 48.94
N SER A 7 9.00 4.15 49.48
CA SER A 7 9.35 5.44 48.86
C SER A 7 10.86 5.62 48.56
N ASN A 8 11.68 4.59 48.70
CA ASN A 8 13.13 4.64 48.46
C ASN A 8 13.59 4.04 47.14
N GLN A 9 12.69 3.52 46.28
CA GLN A 9 13.06 2.92 44.98
C GLN A 9 13.08 3.90 43.79
N ALA A 10 12.74 5.15 44.01
CA ALA A 10 12.63 6.16 42.96
C ALA A 10 13.98 6.67 42.38
N ASN A 11 15.14 6.21 42.89
CA ASN A 11 16.46 6.75 42.55
C ASN A 11 17.47 5.67 42.12
N SER A 12 17.07 4.70 41.31
CA SER A 12 17.95 3.59 40.91
C SER A 12 18.27 3.53 39.41
N THR A 13 18.21 4.65 38.71
CA THR A 13 18.59 4.72 37.30
C THR A 13 20.12 4.84 37.11
N PHE A 14 20.63 4.31 36.00
CA PHE A 14 22.05 4.46 35.68
C PHE A 14 22.48 5.93 35.66
N LEU A 15 21.71 6.80 35.04
CA LEU A 15 22.00 8.22 34.97
C LEU A 15 22.00 8.89 36.35
N HIS A 16 21.16 8.44 37.27
CA HIS A 16 21.17 8.92 38.66
C HIS A 16 22.49 8.60 39.38
N PHE A 17 23.00 7.34 39.27
CA PHE A 17 24.27 6.95 39.83
C PHE A 17 25.43 7.75 39.26
N VAL A 18 25.44 7.98 37.95
CA VAL A 18 26.43 8.82 37.27
C VAL A 18 26.33 10.27 37.75
N ALA A 19 25.14 10.85 37.87
CA ALA A 19 24.96 12.22 38.35
C ALA A 19 25.48 12.41 39.79
N LYS A 20 25.19 11.45 40.66
CA LYS A 20 25.69 11.42 42.04
C LYS A 20 27.19 11.35 42.13
N ASP A 21 27.84 10.50 41.34
CA ASP A 21 29.28 10.35 41.28
C ASP A 21 29.99 11.59 40.74
N VAL A 22 29.45 12.18 39.65
CA VAL A 22 29.94 13.42 39.03
C VAL A 22 29.89 14.58 40.04
N LEU A 23 28.77 14.77 40.76
CA LEU A 23 28.67 15.80 41.81
C LEU A 23 29.60 15.57 42.97
N ALA A 24 29.77 14.32 43.43
CA ALA A 24 30.67 13.99 44.52
C ALA A 24 32.15 14.27 44.18
N LYS A 25 32.51 14.10 42.88
CA LYS A 25 33.88 14.20 42.39
C LYS A 25 34.25 15.63 41.97
N HIS A 26 33.41 16.26 41.22
CA HIS A 26 33.67 17.58 40.61
C HIS A 26 32.99 18.76 41.37
N GLY A 27 32.14 18.47 42.35
CA GLY A 27 31.43 19.49 43.08
C GLY A 27 30.36 20.19 42.25
N GLN A 28 30.18 21.51 42.45
CA GLN A 28 29.09 22.28 41.86
C GLN A 28 29.51 23.11 40.64
N ASP A 29 30.77 23.13 40.31
CA ASP A 29 31.36 23.99 39.27
C ASP A 29 31.62 23.12 38.02
N LEU A 30 30.56 22.86 37.25
CA LEU A 30 30.55 21.93 36.13
C LEU A 30 30.68 22.64 34.75
N ASP A 31 30.91 23.95 34.73
CA ASP A 31 30.96 24.73 33.47
C ASP A 31 32.18 24.38 32.60
N LYS A 32 33.23 23.81 33.21
CA LYS A 32 34.45 23.35 32.52
C LYS A 32 34.42 21.86 32.11
N ILE A 33 33.27 21.22 32.26
CA ILE A 33 33.11 19.81 31.98
C ILE A 33 32.22 19.63 30.77
N ALA A 34 32.61 18.78 29.86
CA ALA A 34 31.76 18.30 28.76
C ALA A 34 31.30 16.85 29.03
N ILE A 35 29.99 16.61 29.04
CA ILE A 35 29.45 15.25 29.14
C ILE A 35 29.03 14.80 27.75
N VAL A 36 29.62 13.71 27.30
CA VAL A 36 29.47 13.16 25.97
C VAL A 36 28.54 11.95 26.01
N PHE A 37 27.46 12.00 25.27
CA PHE A 37 26.49 10.93 25.15
C PHE A 37 26.44 10.36 23.73
N PRO A 38 26.00 9.09 23.54
CA PRO A 38 25.72 8.56 22.20
C PRO A 38 24.56 9.28 21.49
N ASN A 39 23.63 9.87 22.26
CA ASN A 39 22.49 10.64 21.74
C ASN A 39 22.12 11.83 22.66
N LYS A 40 21.47 12.84 22.10
CA LYS A 40 21.07 14.06 22.85
C LYS A 40 20.03 13.80 23.94
N ARG A 41 19.20 12.78 23.83
CA ARG A 41 18.08 12.56 24.74
C ARG A 41 18.57 12.24 26.16
N ALA A 42 19.58 11.40 26.27
CA ALA A 42 20.15 11.06 27.57
C ALA A 42 20.57 12.29 28.39
N SER A 43 21.03 13.36 27.74
CA SER A 43 21.41 14.58 28.42
C SER A 43 20.25 15.28 29.15
N ILE A 44 19.04 15.18 28.61
CA ILE A 44 17.84 15.80 29.21
C ILE A 44 17.47 15.07 30.50
N PHE A 45 17.46 13.73 30.46
CA PHE A 45 17.21 12.89 31.64
C PHE A 45 18.33 13.07 32.68
N PHE A 46 19.58 13.06 32.23
CA PHE A 46 20.73 13.28 33.10
C PHE A 46 20.67 14.66 33.79
N ASN A 47 20.33 15.70 33.08
CA ASN A 47 20.22 17.05 33.66
C ASN A 47 19.12 17.11 34.75
N ARG A 48 18.04 16.36 34.59
CA ARG A 48 17.01 16.23 35.64
C ARG A 48 17.55 15.50 36.86
N GLU A 49 18.23 14.36 36.68
CA GLU A 49 18.84 13.60 37.80
C GLU A 49 19.90 14.46 38.52
N LEU A 50 20.71 15.20 37.77
CA LEU A 50 21.73 16.10 38.28
C LEU A 50 21.13 17.20 39.16
N TYR A 51 20.01 17.80 38.71
CA TYR A 51 19.30 18.83 39.48
C TYR A 51 18.65 18.26 40.74
N GLN A 52 18.06 17.05 40.64
CA GLN A 52 17.44 16.41 41.81
C GLN A 52 18.44 16.05 42.88
N GLU A 53 19.62 15.54 42.50
CA GLU A 53 20.71 15.18 43.43
C GLU A 53 21.35 16.42 44.06
N ALA A 54 21.51 17.50 43.27
CA ALA A 54 22.11 18.74 43.79
C ALA A 54 21.18 19.50 44.74
N GLY A 55 19.88 19.41 44.52
CA GLY A 55 18.86 20.11 45.33
C GLY A 55 18.84 21.64 45.19
N HIS A 56 19.65 22.21 44.33
CA HIS A 56 19.74 23.66 44.07
C HIS A 56 20.26 23.95 42.66
N ALA A 57 20.20 25.21 42.23
CA ALA A 57 20.71 25.61 40.91
C ALA A 57 22.23 25.47 40.82
N LEU A 58 22.70 24.91 39.72
CA LEU A 58 24.09 24.69 39.35
C LEU A 58 24.40 25.34 37.99
N TRP A 59 25.69 25.62 37.74
CA TRP A 59 26.16 25.80 36.37
C TRP A 59 26.16 24.44 35.67
N SER A 60 25.35 24.30 34.59
CA SER A 60 25.25 23.04 33.83
C SER A 60 26.56 22.74 33.10
N PRO A 61 27.00 21.48 33.07
CA PRO A 61 28.06 21.07 32.15
C PRO A 61 27.60 21.23 30.70
N LYS A 62 28.55 21.26 29.79
CA LYS A 62 28.24 21.19 28.36
C LYS A 62 27.77 19.78 28.02
N TYR A 63 26.61 19.64 27.37
CA TYR A 63 26.16 18.36 26.85
C TYR A 63 26.39 18.31 25.34
N ILE A 64 27.08 17.28 24.86
CA ILE A 64 27.40 17.06 23.47
C ILE A 64 27.22 15.58 23.10
N THR A 65 26.98 15.31 21.83
CA THR A 65 27.08 13.95 21.30
C THR A 65 28.48 13.66 20.76
N ILE A 66 28.82 12.39 20.58
CA ILE A 66 30.08 12.00 19.97
C ILE A 66 30.25 12.60 18.57
N SER A 67 29.18 12.64 17.79
CA SER A 67 29.17 13.24 16.44
C SER A 67 29.42 14.77 16.51
N GLU A 68 28.82 15.46 17.47
CA GLU A 68 29.09 16.89 17.69
C GLU A 68 30.54 17.14 18.13
N LEU A 69 31.10 16.28 18.97
CA LEU A 69 32.48 16.38 19.41
C LEU A 69 33.44 16.30 18.21
N PHE A 70 33.24 15.37 17.27
CA PHE A 70 34.05 15.31 16.05
C PHE A 70 33.85 16.55 15.17
N ARG A 71 32.60 16.99 14.96
CA ARG A 71 32.28 18.15 14.12
C ARG A 71 32.83 19.46 14.67
N GLU A 72 32.96 19.63 15.98
CA GLU A 72 33.56 20.82 16.60
C GLU A 72 35.06 20.94 16.29
N HIS A 73 35.72 19.83 15.85
CA HIS A 73 37.15 19.79 15.56
C HIS A 73 37.49 19.65 14.07
N SER A 74 36.49 19.78 13.17
CA SER A 74 36.72 19.74 11.71
C SER A 74 36.15 20.99 11.05
N GLU A 75 36.81 21.43 9.98
CA GLU A 75 36.30 22.49 9.09
C GLU A 75 35.35 21.96 8.03
N LEU A 76 35.27 20.63 7.84
CA LEU A 76 34.42 19.98 6.87
C LEU A 76 32.95 19.95 7.32
N GLN A 77 32.04 20.07 6.38
CA GLN A 77 30.62 20.00 6.61
C GLN A 77 30.02 18.71 6.04
N VAL A 78 29.15 18.05 6.82
CA VAL A 78 28.41 16.89 6.34
C VAL A 78 27.11 17.38 5.66
N PRO A 79 27.01 17.30 4.33
CA PRO A 79 25.79 17.65 3.62
C PRO A 79 24.72 16.56 3.84
N ASP A 80 23.55 16.81 3.29
CA ASP A 80 22.50 15.82 3.38
C ASP A 80 22.80 14.53 2.59
N PRO A 81 22.21 13.40 2.98
CA PRO A 81 22.47 12.10 2.35
C PRO A 81 22.16 12.07 0.84
N ILE A 82 21.16 12.81 0.39
CA ILE A 82 20.76 12.83 -1.03
C ILE A 82 21.89 13.50 -1.84
N THR A 83 22.39 14.64 -1.37
CA THR A 83 23.52 15.32 -1.98
C THR A 83 24.75 14.41 -2.08
N LEU A 84 25.06 13.65 -1.01
CA LEU A 84 26.17 12.71 -1.03
C LEU A 84 25.99 11.61 -2.08
N VAL A 85 24.78 11.04 -2.21
CA VAL A 85 24.49 10.03 -3.24
C VAL A 85 24.68 10.59 -4.65
N PHE A 86 24.27 11.84 -4.89
CA PHE A 86 24.52 12.51 -6.17
C PHE A 86 26.03 12.71 -6.46
N GLN A 87 26.81 13.04 -5.44
CA GLN A 87 28.27 13.16 -5.60
C GLN A 87 28.88 11.82 -5.98
N VAL A 88 28.51 10.73 -5.30
CA VAL A 88 28.95 9.37 -5.66
C VAL A 88 28.52 8.98 -7.07
N TYR A 89 27.26 9.28 -7.46
CA TYR A 89 26.75 9.02 -8.79
C TYR A 89 27.60 9.69 -9.89
N ASN A 90 27.94 10.96 -9.71
CA ASN A 90 28.77 11.68 -10.65
C ASN A 90 30.17 11.07 -10.78
N VAL A 91 30.79 10.74 -9.62
CA VAL A 91 32.11 10.07 -9.61
C VAL A 91 32.03 8.69 -10.26
N PHE A 92 30.98 7.92 -9.97
CA PHE A 92 30.76 6.60 -10.55
C PHE A 92 30.64 6.67 -12.09
N CYS A 93 29.83 7.57 -12.61
CA CYS A 93 29.66 7.75 -14.06
C CYS A 93 30.98 8.17 -14.73
N ASP A 94 31.73 9.10 -14.11
CA ASP A 94 32.99 9.58 -14.66
C ASP A 94 34.07 8.51 -14.73
N ILE A 95 34.16 7.64 -13.73
CA ILE A 95 35.18 6.59 -13.65
C ILE A 95 34.80 5.36 -14.48
N THR A 96 33.54 4.91 -14.39
CA THR A 96 33.12 3.67 -15.02
C THR A 96 32.65 3.86 -16.48
N GLY A 97 32.36 5.10 -16.90
CA GLY A 97 31.71 5.37 -18.16
C GLY A 97 30.31 4.76 -18.29
N SER A 98 29.67 4.45 -17.16
CA SER A 98 28.35 3.81 -17.11
C SER A 98 27.24 4.75 -17.59
N GLU A 99 26.26 4.20 -18.32
CA GLU A 99 25.03 4.89 -18.73
C GLU A 99 23.88 4.65 -17.76
N GLU A 100 24.16 4.15 -16.55
CA GLU A 100 23.15 3.86 -15.53
C GLU A 100 22.39 5.12 -15.11
N THR A 101 21.08 5.02 -14.95
CA THR A 101 20.26 6.15 -14.50
C THR A 101 20.32 6.32 -12.99
N LEU A 102 20.11 7.55 -12.52
CA LEU A 102 20.21 7.90 -11.10
C LEU A 102 19.27 7.11 -10.19
N ASP A 103 18.04 6.82 -10.66
CA ASP A 103 17.05 6.05 -9.89
C ASP A 103 17.49 4.61 -9.65
N HIS A 104 18.13 3.99 -10.62
CA HIS A 104 18.71 2.67 -10.43
C HIS A 104 19.96 2.71 -9.57
N PHE A 105 20.77 3.74 -9.70
CA PHE A 105 22.01 3.89 -8.93
C PHE A 105 21.76 4.29 -7.47
N PHE A 106 20.64 4.95 -7.13
CA PHE A 106 20.45 5.60 -5.84
C PHE A 106 20.68 4.66 -4.64
N SER A 107 20.06 3.49 -4.65
CA SER A 107 20.26 2.49 -3.57
C SER A 107 21.71 1.98 -3.49
N TRP A 108 22.39 1.89 -4.62
CA TRP A 108 23.80 1.50 -4.69
C TRP A 108 24.71 2.59 -4.20
N GLY A 109 24.42 3.83 -4.56
CA GLY A 109 25.14 4.97 -4.01
C GLY A 109 25.07 5.07 -2.50
N GLN A 110 23.88 4.80 -1.92
CA GLN A 110 23.72 4.71 -0.47
C GLN A 110 24.57 3.58 0.14
N LEU A 111 24.60 2.42 -0.53
CA LEU A 111 25.39 1.28 -0.08
C LEU A 111 26.89 1.56 -0.16
N MET A 112 27.39 2.15 -1.25
CA MET A 112 28.78 2.56 -1.40
C MET A 112 29.19 3.56 -0.32
N LEU A 113 28.35 4.56 -0.05
CA LEU A 113 28.59 5.53 1.00
C LEU A 113 28.66 4.87 2.38
N ALA A 114 27.78 3.89 2.66
CA ALA A 114 27.79 3.17 3.92
C ALA A 114 29.07 2.33 4.09
N ASP A 115 29.55 1.68 3.02
CA ASP A 115 30.81 0.93 3.05
C ASP A 115 32.01 1.87 3.20
N PHE A 116 32.04 3.00 2.52
CA PHE A 116 33.12 3.99 2.65
C PHE A 116 33.14 4.63 4.04
N ASP A 117 31.96 4.94 4.59
CA ASP A 117 31.81 5.43 5.96
C ASP A 117 32.34 4.45 6.99
N ASP A 118 32.07 3.15 6.80
CA ASP A 118 32.54 2.08 7.69
C ASP A 118 34.05 1.85 7.58
N ILE A 119 34.63 1.97 6.36
CA ILE A 119 36.08 1.92 6.13
C ILE A 119 36.78 3.02 6.94
N ASP A 120 36.30 4.25 6.83
CA ASP A 120 36.91 5.41 7.47
C ASP A 120 36.74 5.37 8.99
N LYS A 121 35.55 5.05 9.48
CA LYS A 121 35.25 4.93 10.91
C LYS A 121 36.08 3.82 11.62
N ASN A 122 36.48 2.81 10.85
CA ASN A 122 37.33 1.74 11.39
C ASN A 122 38.81 1.88 11.01
N GLU A 123 39.22 3.01 10.46
CA GLU A 123 40.62 3.32 10.08
C GLU A 123 41.25 2.25 9.19
N VAL A 124 40.45 1.61 8.35
CA VAL A 124 40.98 0.58 7.44
C VAL A 124 41.73 1.24 6.29
N ASP A 125 42.82 0.61 5.91
CA ASP A 125 43.62 0.99 4.74
C ASP A 125 42.83 0.64 3.46
N PRO A 126 42.31 1.63 2.73
CA PRO A 126 41.43 1.37 1.58
C PRO A 126 42.19 0.67 0.46
N ASP A 127 43.46 0.99 0.24
CA ASP A 127 44.20 0.45 -0.88
C ASP A 127 44.43 -1.08 -0.68
N LYS A 128 44.76 -1.50 0.53
CA LYS A 128 44.92 -2.93 0.84
C LYS A 128 43.57 -3.65 0.75
N LEU A 129 42.50 -3.04 1.31
CA LEU A 129 41.16 -3.62 1.27
C LEU A 129 40.69 -3.87 -0.14
N PHE A 130 40.83 -2.88 -1.03
CA PHE A 130 40.37 -3.00 -2.39
C PHE A 130 41.21 -3.93 -3.26
N ILE A 131 42.51 -4.07 -2.96
CA ILE A 131 43.36 -5.09 -3.59
C ILE A 131 42.92 -6.49 -3.17
N ASP A 132 42.67 -6.71 -1.88
CA ASP A 132 42.25 -8.00 -1.36
C ASP A 132 40.82 -8.35 -1.85
N LEU A 133 39.96 -7.35 -2.04
CA LEU A 133 38.63 -7.54 -2.63
C LEU A 133 38.73 -8.00 -4.07
N GLN A 134 39.64 -7.44 -4.87
CA GLN A 134 39.88 -7.89 -6.25
C GLN A 134 40.45 -9.30 -6.31
N ALA A 135 41.40 -9.62 -5.43
CA ALA A 135 41.99 -10.96 -5.32
C ALA A 135 40.95 -12.02 -4.89
N TRP A 136 40.03 -11.64 -4.01
CA TRP A 136 38.93 -12.49 -3.58
C TRP A 136 37.97 -12.84 -4.70
N GLU A 137 37.74 -11.93 -5.61
CA GLU A 137 36.89 -12.11 -6.80
C GLU A 137 37.43 -13.25 -7.72
N GLU A 138 38.73 -13.40 -7.85
CA GLU A 138 39.32 -14.48 -8.65
C GLU A 138 38.93 -15.89 -8.19
N MET A 139 38.41 -16.01 -6.96
CA MET A 139 37.96 -17.29 -6.37
C MET A 139 36.54 -17.72 -6.78
N ASN A 140 35.77 -16.90 -7.53
CA ASN A 140 34.43 -17.21 -8.09
C ASN A 140 33.41 -17.75 -7.07
N ASP A 141 33.44 -17.36 -5.82
CA ASP A 141 32.49 -17.79 -4.79
C ASP A 141 31.53 -16.66 -4.41
N PHE A 142 30.25 -16.80 -4.83
CA PHE A 142 29.16 -15.90 -4.49
C PHE A 142 28.21 -16.46 -3.41
N SER A 143 28.62 -17.52 -2.73
CA SER A 143 27.82 -18.18 -1.68
C SER A 143 27.54 -17.30 -0.45
N PHE A 144 28.22 -16.16 -0.35
CA PHE A 144 28.07 -15.19 0.75
C PHE A 144 26.85 -14.27 0.60
N LEU A 145 26.24 -14.20 -0.58
CA LEU A 145 25.02 -13.40 -0.79
C LEU A 145 23.80 -14.16 -0.27
N THR A 146 23.01 -13.49 0.54
CA THR A 146 21.69 -14.01 0.93
C THR A 146 20.74 -14.00 -0.27
N ASP A 147 19.70 -14.84 -0.25
CA ASP A 147 18.69 -14.87 -1.31
C ASP A 147 18.03 -13.50 -1.53
N ALA A 148 17.84 -12.72 -0.47
CA ALA A 148 17.32 -11.36 -0.53
C ALA A 148 18.29 -10.37 -1.21
N GLN A 149 19.57 -10.49 -0.93
CA GLN A 149 20.62 -9.69 -1.60
C GLN A 149 20.73 -10.05 -3.07
N ARG A 150 20.61 -11.34 -3.38
CA ARG A 150 20.62 -11.85 -4.74
C ARG A 150 19.40 -11.35 -5.52
N LEU A 151 18.19 -11.40 -4.93
CA LEU A 151 16.97 -10.84 -5.50
C LEU A 151 17.05 -9.31 -5.69
N SER A 152 17.58 -8.57 -4.73
CA SER A 152 17.78 -7.13 -4.83
C SER A 152 18.77 -6.76 -5.95
N LEU A 153 19.81 -7.60 -6.15
CA LEU A 153 20.74 -7.47 -7.27
C LEU A 153 20.07 -7.87 -8.60
N GLU A 154 19.26 -8.91 -8.60
CA GLU A 154 18.47 -9.33 -9.77
C GLU A 154 17.43 -8.28 -10.16
N GLU A 155 16.75 -7.62 -9.22
CA GLU A 155 15.84 -6.50 -9.48
C GLU A 155 16.58 -5.28 -10.05
N PHE A 156 17.75 -4.97 -9.53
CA PHE A 156 18.58 -3.88 -10.07
C PHE A 156 19.00 -4.15 -11.52
N PHE A 157 19.35 -5.42 -11.83
CA PHE A 157 19.73 -5.82 -13.18
C PHE A 157 18.54 -6.33 -14.01
N HIS A 158 17.31 -6.05 -13.62
CA HIS A 158 16.06 -6.60 -14.17
C HIS A 158 15.78 -6.29 -15.66
N THR A 159 16.79 -5.97 -16.42
CA THR A 159 16.71 -6.01 -17.87
C THR A 159 17.44 -7.25 -18.37
N MET A 160 16.69 -8.39 -18.39
CA MET A 160 16.99 -9.59 -19.17
C MET A 160 18.48 -9.97 -19.30
N MET A 161 19.09 -10.67 -18.33
CA MET A 161 20.39 -11.24 -18.65
C MET A 161 20.78 -12.49 -17.83
N GLN A 162 21.40 -13.42 -18.52
CA GLN A 162 21.95 -14.66 -17.97
C GLN A 162 23.01 -14.37 -16.89
N ASP A 163 23.15 -15.27 -15.91
CA ASP A 163 24.07 -15.19 -14.76
C ASP A 163 25.48 -14.64 -15.08
N SER A 164 26.03 -14.91 -16.25
CA SER A 164 27.36 -14.48 -16.67
C SER A 164 27.52 -12.97 -16.91
N GLN A 165 26.44 -12.23 -17.13
CA GLN A 165 26.51 -10.77 -17.34
C GLN A 165 26.37 -10.01 -16.04
N LEU A 166 25.58 -10.52 -15.11
CA LEU A 166 25.49 -9.98 -13.76
C LEU A 166 26.87 -10.01 -13.08
N GLN A 167 27.57 -11.13 -13.17
CA GLN A 167 28.92 -11.29 -12.67
C GLN A 167 29.88 -10.26 -13.27
N ARG A 168 29.84 -10.03 -14.60
CA ARG A 168 30.72 -9.05 -15.26
C ARG A 168 30.46 -7.61 -14.82
N ARG A 169 29.20 -7.22 -14.57
CA ARG A 169 28.86 -5.88 -14.09
C ARG A 169 29.32 -5.66 -12.65
N PHE A 170 29.13 -6.66 -11.79
CA PHE A 170 29.61 -6.63 -10.40
C PHE A 170 31.12 -6.52 -10.34
N LYS A 171 31.82 -7.28 -11.17
CA LYS A 171 33.27 -7.23 -11.36
C LYS A 171 33.74 -5.83 -11.74
N ASN A 172 33.10 -5.22 -12.74
CA ASN A 172 33.44 -3.88 -13.17
C ASN A 172 33.29 -2.84 -12.04
N ILE A 173 32.30 -3.00 -11.16
CA ILE A 173 32.12 -2.12 -10.00
C ILE A 173 33.26 -2.32 -9.01
N TRP A 174 33.60 -3.55 -8.65
CA TRP A 174 34.65 -3.86 -7.69
C TRP A 174 36.03 -3.37 -8.17
N GLU A 175 36.33 -3.53 -9.47
CA GLU A 175 37.56 -3.01 -10.06
C GLU A 175 37.72 -1.49 -9.91
N HIS A 176 36.62 -0.75 -9.83
CA HIS A 176 36.62 0.71 -9.76
C HIS A 176 36.34 1.28 -8.35
N LEU A 177 35.97 0.46 -7.35
CA LEU A 177 35.60 0.95 -6.02
C LEU A 177 36.69 1.80 -5.36
N GLY A 178 37.95 1.38 -5.46
CA GLY A 178 39.08 2.15 -4.92
C GLY A 178 39.23 3.50 -5.62
N GLY A 179 39.09 3.53 -6.95
CA GLY A 179 39.12 4.77 -7.71
C GLY A 179 37.97 5.71 -7.34
N ILE A 180 36.76 5.15 -7.18
CA ILE A 180 35.56 5.91 -6.76
C ILE A 180 35.77 6.50 -5.36
N TYR A 181 36.28 5.71 -4.41
CA TYR A 181 36.56 6.15 -3.05
C TYR A 181 37.52 7.36 -3.05
N HIS A 182 38.68 7.24 -3.68
CA HIS A 182 39.69 8.30 -3.69
C HIS A 182 39.21 9.56 -4.43
N GLU A 183 38.58 9.42 -5.58
CA GLU A 183 38.06 10.55 -6.34
C GLU A 183 36.92 11.26 -5.57
N LEU A 184 36.06 10.50 -4.88
CA LEU A 184 35.02 11.06 -4.04
C LEU A 184 35.60 11.89 -2.90
N HIS A 185 36.61 11.36 -2.17
CA HIS A 185 37.32 12.09 -1.13
C HIS A 185 37.89 13.41 -1.63
N GLN A 186 38.61 13.40 -2.76
CA GLN A 186 39.19 14.62 -3.33
C GLN A 186 38.13 15.66 -3.74
N ARG A 187 36.98 15.22 -4.31
CA ARG A 187 35.91 16.13 -4.70
C ARG A 187 35.20 16.74 -3.52
N LEU A 188 34.94 15.94 -2.49
CA LEU A 188 34.28 16.42 -1.28
C LEU A 188 35.20 17.39 -0.53
N GLU A 189 36.47 17.05 -0.32
CA GLU A 189 37.44 17.91 0.36
C GLU A 189 37.60 19.27 -0.34
N LYS A 190 37.72 19.30 -1.68
CA LYS A 190 37.78 20.55 -2.46
C LYS A 190 36.55 21.42 -2.30
N GLN A 191 35.41 20.86 -1.93
CA GLN A 191 34.16 21.57 -1.67
C GLN A 191 33.95 21.91 -0.18
N GLY A 192 34.87 21.54 0.71
CA GLY A 192 34.69 21.68 2.16
C GLY A 192 33.63 20.74 2.71
N LEU A 193 33.36 19.62 2.03
CA LEU A 193 32.33 18.64 2.39
C LEU A 193 32.97 17.31 2.80
N ALA A 194 32.24 16.52 3.59
CA ALA A 194 32.62 15.16 3.94
C ALA A 194 31.37 14.33 4.27
N TYR A 195 31.42 13.02 4.14
CA TYR A 195 30.51 12.14 4.89
C TYR A 195 31.08 11.89 6.30
N GLU A 196 30.30 11.33 7.19
CA GLU A 196 30.62 11.32 8.63
C GLU A 196 31.92 10.59 8.95
N GLY A 197 32.15 9.41 8.35
CA GLY A 197 33.37 8.64 8.55
C GLY A 197 34.62 9.36 8.05
N MET A 198 34.54 9.99 6.89
CA MET A 198 35.63 10.82 6.33
C MET A 198 36.01 11.96 7.29
N LEU A 199 35.01 12.67 7.84
CA LEU A 199 35.23 13.73 8.82
C LEU A 199 35.87 13.18 10.10
N TYR A 200 35.41 12.05 10.62
CA TYR A 200 35.96 11.46 11.85
C TYR A 200 37.42 11.04 11.68
N ARG A 201 37.74 10.43 10.53
CA ARG A 201 39.10 10.04 10.21
C ARG A 201 40.02 11.24 10.09
N GLU A 202 39.58 12.31 9.39
CA GLU A 202 40.33 13.56 9.27
C GLU A 202 40.64 14.16 10.65
N VAL A 203 39.71 14.16 11.60
CA VAL A 203 39.94 14.67 12.95
C VAL A 203 40.96 13.84 13.71
N ILE A 204 40.89 12.51 13.61
CA ILE A 204 41.86 11.63 14.31
C ILE A 204 43.26 11.78 13.72
N ASP A 205 43.41 11.98 12.43
CA ASP A 205 44.68 12.15 11.70
C ASP A 205 45.39 13.48 12.05
N GLN A 206 44.68 14.45 12.69
CA GLN A 206 45.25 15.72 13.11
C GLN A 206 46.21 15.51 14.32
N GLU A 207 47.47 15.99 14.21
CA GLU A 207 48.45 15.88 15.29
C GLU A 207 48.07 16.70 16.54
N ASN A 208 47.50 17.88 16.35
CA ASN A 208 47.16 18.82 17.44
C ASN A 208 45.68 19.11 17.45
N LEU A 209 44.93 18.46 18.35
CA LEU A 209 43.53 18.79 18.66
C LEU A 209 43.51 19.66 19.94
N ASP A 210 42.82 20.78 19.89
CA ASP A 210 42.62 21.66 21.04
C ASP A 210 41.30 21.36 21.72
N PHE A 211 41.33 20.66 22.84
CA PHE A 211 40.21 20.30 23.67
C PHE A 211 39.92 21.39 24.70
N GLN A 212 38.78 22.08 24.49
CA GLN A 212 38.38 23.28 25.23
C GLN A 212 38.05 23.03 26.71
N TYR A 213 37.59 21.80 27.06
CA TYR A 213 37.15 21.48 28.42
C TYR A 213 38.24 20.77 29.20
N ASP A 214 38.22 20.99 30.51
CA ASP A 214 39.20 20.38 31.44
C ASP A 214 38.96 18.86 31.55
N THR A 215 37.68 18.44 31.45
CA THR A 215 37.30 17.01 31.51
C THR A 215 36.17 16.70 30.55
N TYR A 216 36.30 15.58 29.83
CA TYR A 216 35.27 14.96 28.98
C TYR A 216 34.79 13.68 29.65
N ILE A 217 33.51 13.63 29.96
CA ILE A 217 32.85 12.50 30.63
C ILE A 217 32.03 11.71 29.61
N PHE A 218 32.44 10.50 29.28
CA PHE A 218 31.76 9.62 28.31
C PHE A 218 30.78 8.71 29.03
N VAL A 219 29.48 8.77 28.69
CA VAL A 219 28.43 8.10 29.46
C VAL A 219 27.62 7.17 28.57
N GLY A 220 27.57 5.87 28.94
CA GLY A 220 26.64 4.89 28.38
C GLY A 220 26.87 4.52 26.92
N PHE A 221 28.14 4.43 26.53
CA PHE A 221 28.52 3.86 25.24
C PHE A 221 28.46 2.33 25.27
N ASN A 222 28.33 1.68 24.13
CA ASN A 222 28.36 0.23 23.99
C ASN A 222 29.41 -0.19 22.97
N LEU A 223 29.10 -0.28 21.69
CA LEU A 223 30.06 -0.55 20.64
C LEU A 223 30.73 0.75 20.21
N LEU A 224 32.06 0.78 20.25
CA LEU A 224 32.88 1.89 19.77
C LEU A 224 33.52 1.53 18.43
N GLN A 225 33.46 2.44 17.49
CA GLN A 225 34.25 2.37 16.26
C GLN A 225 35.70 2.70 16.55
N LYS A 226 36.61 2.37 15.64
CA LYS A 226 38.04 2.53 15.86
C LYS A 226 38.42 4.00 16.09
N VAL A 227 37.92 4.92 15.28
CA VAL A 227 38.14 6.36 15.45
C VAL A 227 37.67 6.87 16.81
N GLU A 228 36.52 6.36 17.32
CA GLU A 228 36.02 6.73 18.65
C GLU A 228 36.96 6.20 19.78
N GLN A 229 37.45 4.96 19.61
CA GLN A 229 38.42 4.39 20.57
C GLN A 229 39.72 5.20 20.61
N ASP A 230 40.16 5.69 19.45
CA ASP A 230 41.40 6.46 19.37
C ASP A 230 41.26 7.85 19.94
N LEU A 231 40.06 8.49 19.73
CA LEU A 231 39.72 9.73 20.42
C LEU A 231 39.71 9.53 21.95
N PHE A 232 39.09 8.44 22.43
CA PHE A 232 39.03 8.14 23.86
C PHE A 232 40.44 7.88 24.44
N ARG A 233 41.30 7.19 23.74
CA ARG A 233 42.70 6.95 24.15
C ARG A 233 43.47 8.26 24.24
N ARG A 234 43.31 9.17 23.25
CA ARG A 234 43.98 10.44 23.22
C ARG A 234 43.59 11.30 24.42
N LEU A 235 42.29 11.49 24.66
CA LEU A 235 41.78 12.24 25.81
C LEU A 235 42.18 11.62 27.16
N LYS A 236 42.23 10.27 27.22
CA LYS A 236 42.71 9.56 28.40
C LYS A 236 44.19 9.82 28.65
N MET A 237 45.03 9.82 27.60
CA MET A 237 46.47 10.10 27.73
C MET A 237 46.73 11.55 28.17
N GLU A 238 45.91 12.48 27.79
CA GLU A 238 45.92 13.86 28.24
C GLU A 238 45.40 14.05 29.67
N GLY A 239 44.86 12.99 30.28
CA GLY A 239 44.23 13.06 31.60
C GLY A 239 42.91 13.78 31.64
N LYS A 240 42.25 13.98 30.48
CA LYS A 240 41.00 14.72 30.32
C LYS A 240 39.77 13.82 30.16
N ALA A 241 39.83 12.51 30.26
CA ALA A 241 38.72 11.58 30.01
C ALA A 241 38.31 10.78 31.25
N GLU A 242 36.98 10.71 31.44
CA GLU A 242 36.33 9.82 32.39
C GLU A 242 35.26 8.98 31.69
N PHE A 243 35.04 7.71 32.12
CA PHE A 243 34.18 6.77 31.45
C PHE A 243 33.17 6.16 32.41
N TYR A 244 31.90 6.13 32.02
CA TYR A 244 30.79 5.52 32.73
C TYR A 244 30.08 4.52 31.81
N TRP A 245 30.26 3.21 32.10
CA TRP A 245 29.68 2.11 31.34
C TRP A 245 28.47 1.55 32.08
N ASP A 246 27.37 1.37 31.34
CA ASP A 246 26.17 0.67 31.84
C ASP A 246 26.25 -0.81 31.42
N TYR A 247 26.25 -1.72 32.36
CA TYR A 247 26.24 -3.15 32.15
C TYR A 247 25.66 -3.89 33.34
N ASP A 248 25.35 -5.16 33.16
CA ASP A 248 24.95 -6.06 34.24
C ASP A 248 25.82 -7.31 34.19
N VAL A 249 26.27 -7.78 35.36
CA VAL A 249 27.20 -8.91 35.50
C VAL A 249 26.63 -10.22 34.96
N ASN A 250 25.32 -10.33 34.82
CA ASN A 250 24.65 -11.54 34.33
C ASN A 250 24.72 -11.71 32.82
N PHE A 251 25.00 -10.66 32.06
CA PHE A 251 25.14 -10.72 30.61
C PHE A 251 26.43 -10.08 30.06
N ILE A 252 27.35 -9.69 30.92
CA ILE A 252 28.63 -9.09 30.50
C ILE A 252 29.48 -10.06 29.61
N ASP A 253 29.33 -11.37 29.81
CA ASP A 253 30.00 -12.42 29.03
C ASP A 253 29.25 -12.83 27.76
N GLU A 254 28.08 -12.19 27.48
CA GLU A 254 27.23 -12.50 26.35
C GLU A 254 27.39 -11.46 25.24
N ASP A 255 26.66 -11.67 24.13
CA ASP A 255 26.69 -10.73 22.99
C ASP A 255 26.37 -9.30 23.43
N ALA A 256 25.43 -9.12 24.37
CA ALA A 256 25.03 -7.81 24.89
C ALA A 256 26.16 -7.06 25.63
N GLY A 257 27.00 -7.78 26.39
CA GLY A 257 28.07 -7.20 27.19
C GLY A 257 29.48 -7.30 26.59
N LYS A 258 29.65 -8.12 25.56
CA LYS A 258 30.94 -8.52 24.96
C LYS A 258 31.90 -7.34 24.71
N TYR A 259 31.41 -6.25 24.15
CA TYR A 259 32.26 -5.10 23.83
C TYR A 259 32.60 -4.29 25.07
N ILE A 260 31.64 -4.03 25.94
CA ILE A 260 31.87 -3.33 27.19
C ILE A 260 32.93 -4.06 28.01
N LYS A 261 32.88 -5.39 28.10
CA LYS A 261 33.89 -6.19 28.78
C LYS A 261 35.32 -5.94 28.27
N GLN A 262 35.49 -5.81 26.96
CA GLN A 262 36.78 -5.49 26.34
C GLN A 262 37.24 -4.06 26.68
N TYR A 263 36.31 -3.12 26.78
CA TYR A 263 36.64 -1.72 27.06
C TYR A 263 36.92 -1.46 28.52
N LEU A 264 36.38 -2.22 29.47
CA LEU A 264 36.62 -2.02 30.90
C LEU A 264 38.12 -2.08 31.27
N ASP A 265 38.91 -2.89 30.59
CA ASP A 265 40.37 -2.97 30.81
C ASP A 265 41.12 -1.76 30.25
N ILE A 266 40.62 -1.19 29.13
CA ILE A 266 41.23 -0.06 28.42
C ILE A 266 40.74 1.28 28.99
N PHE A 267 39.46 1.36 29.25
CA PHE A 267 38.72 2.54 29.71
C PHE A 267 37.95 2.21 31.00
N PRO A 268 38.60 2.26 32.17
CA PRO A 268 38.01 1.83 33.43
C PRO A 268 36.74 2.59 33.79
N ASN A 269 35.70 1.88 34.23
CA ASN A 269 34.46 2.48 34.68
C ASN A 269 34.68 3.22 35.99
N GLN A 270 34.36 4.50 36.03
CA GLN A 270 34.55 5.35 37.24
C GLN A 270 33.66 4.90 38.39
N LEU A 271 32.42 4.45 38.12
CA LEU A 271 31.52 3.96 39.17
C LEU A 271 32.13 2.83 39.97
N ASN A 272 32.88 1.90 39.38
CA ASN A 272 33.51 0.77 40.08
C ASN A 272 34.46 1.22 41.20
N ASN A 273 35.12 2.36 41.04
CA ASN A 273 36.10 2.86 41.98
C ASN A 273 35.44 3.67 43.11
N ASN A 274 34.28 4.26 42.90
CA ASN A 274 33.73 5.26 43.81
C ASN A 274 32.46 4.78 44.54
N LEU A 275 31.84 3.64 44.15
CA LEU A 275 30.60 3.15 44.77
C LEU A 275 30.68 3.01 46.29
N ALA A 276 31.77 2.41 46.81
CA ALA A 276 31.96 2.26 48.25
C ALA A 276 32.08 3.61 48.97
N SER A 277 32.73 4.57 48.35
CA SER A 277 32.91 5.92 48.89
C SER A 277 31.63 6.73 48.90
N ALA A 278 30.78 6.50 47.93
CA ALA A 278 29.46 7.11 47.82
C ALA A 278 28.37 6.35 48.63
N GLY A 279 28.70 5.25 49.30
CA GLY A 279 27.77 4.43 50.04
C GLY A 279 26.74 3.70 49.19
N ILE A 280 27.11 3.40 47.93
CA ILE A 280 26.26 2.66 46.95
C ILE A 280 26.73 1.20 46.93
N ASP A 281 25.78 0.24 47.05
CA ASP A 281 26.08 -1.19 46.89
C ASP A 281 26.29 -1.47 45.39
N PRO A 282 27.41 -2.05 44.97
CA PRO A 282 27.69 -2.42 43.59
C PRO A 282 26.58 -3.28 42.95
N SER A 283 25.87 -4.08 43.77
CA SER A 283 24.76 -4.91 43.29
C SER A 283 23.55 -4.07 42.82
N GLU A 284 23.33 -2.89 43.40
CA GLU A 284 22.27 -1.98 42.97
C GLU A 284 22.52 -1.39 41.57
N VAL A 285 23.78 -1.34 41.14
CA VAL A 285 24.15 -0.78 39.83
C VAL A 285 24.33 -1.87 38.80
N PHE A 286 24.96 -3.02 39.15
CA PHE A 286 25.50 -4.00 38.18
C PHE A 286 24.88 -5.41 38.30
N ASP A 287 23.93 -5.69 39.20
CA ASP A 287 23.26 -7.01 39.34
C ASP A 287 21.73 -6.87 39.37
N ASN A 288 21.17 -6.09 38.45
CA ASN A 288 19.75 -5.76 38.42
C ASN A 288 18.89 -6.88 37.78
N MET A 289 19.46 -7.69 36.90
CA MET A 289 18.71 -8.76 36.22
C MET A 289 18.18 -9.81 37.18
N LYS A 290 18.87 -10.04 38.33
CA LYS A 290 18.40 -10.96 39.39
C LYS A 290 17.34 -10.35 40.33
N SER A 291 17.10 -9.07 40.29
CA SER A 291 16.04 -8.44 41.09
C SER A 291 14.67 -9.00 40.72
N PRO A 292 13.73 -9.09 41.71
CA PRO A 292 12.38 -9.55 41.44
C PRO A 292 11.68 -8.63 40.43
N LYS A 293 11.21 -9.19 39.32
CA LYS A 293 10.48 -8.47 38.27
C LYS A 293 9.40 -9.33 37.64
N GLU A 294 8.32 -8.69 37.20
CA GLU A 294 7.25 -9.34 36.47
C GLU A 294 7.48 -9.23 34.96
N ILE A 295 7.64 -10.36 34.28
CA ILE A 295 7.81 -10.41 32.84
C ILE A 295 6.59 -11.08 32.22
N CYS A 296 5.87 -10.37 31.35
CA CYS A 296 4.75 -10.90 30.57
C CYS A 296 5.16 -11.06 29.13
N MET A 297 4.96 -12.25 28.57
CA MET A 297 5.16 -12.52 27.15
C MET A 297 3.79 -12.80 26.52
N ILE A 298 3.40 -12.00 25.53
CA ILE A 298 2.06 -12.04 24.97
C ILE A 298 2.14 -12.27 23.47
N SER A 299 1.51 -13.36 23.00
CA SER A 299 1.31 -13.57 21.56
C SER A 299 0.03 -12.89 21.09
N ALA A 300 0.08 -12.22 19.94
CA ALA A 300 -1.07 -11.58 19.30
C ALA A 300 -1.18 -12.03 17.84
N PRO A 301 -2.39 -12.15 17.28
CA PRO A 301 -2.54 -12.52 15.87
C PRO A 301 -2.13 -11.42 14.89
N THR A 302 -2.22 -10.14 15.29
CA THR A 302 -1.83 -9.01 14.45
C THR A 302 -1.16 -7.91 15.27
N GLU A 303 -0.41 -7.06 14.61
CA GLU A 303 0.23 -5.89 15.21
C GLU A 303 -0.78 -4.85 15.69
N GLU A 304 -1.90 -4.70 14.99
CA GLU A 304 -2.99 -3.81 15.39
C GLU A 304 -3.58 -4.20 16.76
N ILE A 305 -3.71 -5.49 17.03
CA ILE A 305 -4.18 -5.99 18.34
C ILE A 305 -3.15 -5.68 19.43
N GLN A 306 -1.85 -5.74 19.12
CA GLN A 306 -0.82 -5.31 20.06
C GLN A 306 -0.97 -3.84 20.40
N ALA A 307 -1.16 -2.97 19.41
CA ALA A 307 -1.35 -1.54 19.62
C ALA A 307 -2.59 -1.26 20.48
N ARG A 308 -3.72 -1.92 20.23
CA ARG A 308 -4.95 -1.76 21.01
C ARG A 308 -4.81 -2.23 22.47
N TYR A 309 -3.99 -3.25 22.70
CA TYR A 309 -3.74 -3.74 24.06
C TYR A 309 -3.02 -2.70 24.94
N VAL A 310 -2.28 -1.74 24.34
CA VAL A 310 -1.59 -0.67 25.05
C VAL A 310 -2.54 0.12 25.96
N ALA A 311 -3.76 0.41 25.52
CA ALA A 311 -4.76 1.10 26.36
C ALA A 311 -5.10 0.34 27.64
N GLN A 312 -5.34 -0.96 27.54
CA GLN A 312 -5.61 -1.80 28.70
C GLN A 312 -4.39 -1.88 29.61
N TRP A 313 -3.21 -2.10 29.04
CA TRP A 313 -1.97 -2.19 29.80
C TRP A 313 -1.66 -0.91 30.57
N LEU A 314 -1.87 0.27 29.97
CA LEU A 314 -1.70 1.57 30.63
C LEU A 314 -2.67 1.79 31.78
N SER A 315 -3.91 1.31 31.65
CA SER A 315 -4.95 1.49 32.67
C SER A 315 -4.72 0.63 33.92
N GLU A 316 -3.80 -0.33 33.87
CA GLU A 316 -3.43 -1.22 34.97
C GLU A 316 -2.22 -0.67 35.73
N ASN A 317 -2.10 -1.00 37.03
CA ASN A 317 -0.92 -0.77 37.87
C ASN A 317 -0.43 0.70 37.94
N ASP A 318 -1.36 1.68 37.88
CA ASP A 318 -1.06 3.13 37.96
C ASP A 318 -0.06 3.64 36.90
N ARG A 319 0.18 2.92 35.81
CA ARG A 319 1.18 3.24 34.76
C ARG A 319 0.96 4.60 34.10
N ILE A 320 -0.30 5.05 33.99
CA ILE A 320 -0.63 6.40 33.52
C ILE A 320 -0.11 7.48 34.50
N LYS A 321 -0.25 7.23 35.82
CA LYS A 321 0.20 8.18 36.85
C LYS A 321 1.71 8.26 36.93
N ASP A 322 2.40 7.15 36.68
CA ASP A 322 3.85 7.02 36.66
C ASP A 322 4.46 7.46 35.31
N GLY A 323 3.78 8.30 34.56
CA GLY A 323 3.99 8.68 33.18
C GLY A 323 5.43 8.67 32.68
N ASN A 324 6.32 9.45 33.29
CA ASN A 324 7.74 9.55 32.85
C ASN A 324 8.59 8.30 33.22
N ARG A 325 8.05 7.36 34.01
CA ARG A 325 8.65 6.06 34.33
C ARG A 325 8.05 4.92 33.51
N THR A 326 7.11 5.24 32.62
CA THR A 326 6.38 4.31 31.76
C THR A 326 6.84 4.48 30.31
N ALA A 327 7.29 3.41 29.68
CA ALA A 327 7.71 3.40 28.28
C ALA A 327 6.89 2.44 27.43
N ILE A 328 6.41 2.94 26.30
CA ILE A 328 5.86 2.16 25.17
C ILE A 328 6.94 2.13 24.10
N VAL A 329 7.56 0.99 23.93
CA VAL A 329 8.68 0.80 23.00
C VAL A 329 8.20 0.00 21.79
N MET A 330 8.55 0.43 20.60
CA MET A 330 8.20 -0.23 19.35
C MET A 330 9.44 -0.77 18.65
N ALA A 331 9.46 -2.07 18.37
CA ALA A 331 10.48 -2.65 17.50
C ALA A 331 10.22 -2.32 16.01
N ASP A 332 8.95 -2.10 15.67
CA ASP A 332 8.51 -1.54 14.38
C ASP A 332 7.85 -0.18 14.59
N GLU A 333 8.51 0.88 14.16
CA GLU A 333 8.05 2.25 14.34
C GLU A 333 6.82 2.60 13.46
N ASN A 334 6.51 1.78 12.45
CA ASN A 334 5.30 1.92 11.64
C ASN A 334 4.01 1.72 12.47
N LEU A 335 4.10 1.11 13.64
CA LEU A 335 2.96 1.00 14.57
C LEU A 335 2.60 2.31 15.29
N LEU A 336 3.40 3.35 15.18
CA LEU A 336 3.17 4.60 15.90
C LEU A 336 1.75 5.17 15.71
N PRO A 337 1.18 5.25 14.49
CA PRO A 337 -0.19 5.76 14.30
C PRO A 337 -1.22 4.93 15.08
N SER A 338 -1.15 3.61 15.01
CA SER A 338 -2.07 2.70 15.71
C SER A 338 -1.93 2.81 17.22
N VAL A 339 -0.73 2.97 17.73
CA VAL A 339 -0.46 3.18 19.16
C VAL A 339 -1.06 4.51 19.62
N ILE A 340 -0.82 5.61 18.89
CA ILE A 340 -1.37 6.93 19.24
C ILE A 340 -2.91 6.89 19.28
N HIS A 341 -3.54 6.27 18.29
CA HIS A 341 -5.01 6.14 18.24
C HIS A 341 -5.58 5.21 19.31
N SER A 342 -4.75 4.36 19.90
CA SER A 342 -5.15 3.41 20.95
C SER A 342 -4.93 3.95 22.36
N LEU A 343 -4.37 5.16 22.53
CA LEU A 343 -4.13 5.71 23.84
C LEU A 343 -5.44 6.04 24.58
N PRO A 344 -5.54 5.77 25.89
CA PRO A 344 -6.71 6.12 26.67
C PRO A 344 -6.88 7.63 26.80
N GLY A 345 -8.14 8.11 26.81
CA GLY A 345 -8.45 9.54 26.80
C GLY A 345 -8.11 10.30 28.09
N ASP A 346 -7.78 9.62 29.18
CA ASP A 346 -7.40 10.17 30.47
C ASP A 346 -5.88 10.40 30.61
N ILE A 347 -5.09 10.01 29.59
CA ILE A 347 -3.66 10.30 29.54
C ILE A 347 -3.45 11.80 29.28
N GLN A 348 -2.76 12.49 30.21
CA GLN A 348 -2.63 13.93 30.12
C GLN A 348 -1.43 14.37 29.26
N ASN A 349 -0.32 13.65 29.38
CA ASN A 349 0.94 13.99 28.70
C ASN A 349 1.56 12.74 28.10
N VAL A 350 1.94 12.85 26.84
CA VAL A 350 2.64 11.81 26.09
C VAL A 350 3.83 12.47 25.38
N ASN A 351 4.98 11.87 25.50
CA ASN A 351 6.16 12.27 24.75
C ASN A 351 6.45 11.23 23.67
N VAL A 352 6.22 11.58 22.41
CA VAL A 352 6.54 10.76 21.26
C VAL A 352 7.91 11.14 20.74
N THR A 353 8.80 10.20 20.69
CA THR A 353 10.21 10.45 20.35
C THR A 353 10.60 9.98 18.97
N THR A 354 9.90 8.95 18.45
CA THR A 354 9.96 8.58 17.04
C THR A 354 9.24 9.65 16.22
N GLY A 355 9.83 10.05 15.10
CA GLY A 355 9.11 10.93 14.17
C GLY A 355 7.91 10.21 13.56
N PHE A 356 6.87 10.96 13.20
CA PHE A 356 5.76 10.40 12.42
C PHE A 356 6.25 10.12 10.99
N PRO A 357 6.14 8.88 10.47
CA PRO A 357 6.62 8.57 9.14
C PRO A 357 5.90 9.42 8.07
N LEU A 358 6.65 10.14 7.25
CA LEU A 358 6.06 11.02 6.23
C LEU A 358 5.24 10.23 5.20
N ASN A 359 5.64 9.00 4.88
CA ASN A 359 4.90 8.10 3.99
C ASN A 359 3.52 7.69 4.53
N ALA A 360 3.32 7.71 5.86
CA ALA A 360 2.02 7.45 6.50
C ALA A 360 1.14 8.70 6.59
N SER A 361 1.61 9.85 6.13
CA SER A 361 0.85 11.11 6.16
C SER A 361 -0.09 11.24 4.96
N GLU A 362 -1.20 11.93 5.16
CA GLU A 362 -2.15 12.24 4.09
C GLU A 362 -1.52 13.05 2.95
N VAL A 363 -0.54 13.91 3.24
CA VAL A 363 0.17 14.68 2.20
C VAL A 363 0.96 13.78 1.25
N SER A 364 1.48 12.66 1.73
CA SER A 364 2.17 11.68 0.89
C SER A 364 1.21 11.06 -0.14
N VAL A 365 0.01 10.68 0.31
CA VAL A 365 -1.05 10.13 -0.55
C VAL A 365 -1.50 11.16 -1.59
N LEU A 366 -1.61 12.44 -1.20
CA LEU A 366 -1.92 13.52 -2.14
C LEU A 366 -0.84 13.66 -3.21
N VAL A 367 0.43 13.68 -2.82
CA VAL A 367 1.56 13.81 -3.75
C VAL A 367 1.59 12.64 -4.73
N ASP A 368 1.40 11.41 -4.27
CA ASP A 368 1.27 10.25 -5.15
C ASP A 368 0.08 10.36 -6.12
N ALA A 369 -1.07 10.89 -5.65
CA ALA A 369 -2.23 11.14 -6.49
C ALA A 369 -1.96 12.23 -7.56
N LEU A 370 -1.25 13.31 -7.19
CA LEU A 370 -0.84 14.37 -8.11
C LEU A 370 0.11 13.87 -9.20
N ILE A 371 1.09 13.05 -8.82
CA ILE A 371 2.00 12.42 -9.77
C ILE A 371 1.23 11.50 -10.71
N ALA A 372 0.35 10.65 -10.17
CA ALA A 372 -0.47 9.75 -10.96
C ALA A 372 -1.41 10.50 -11.91
N LEU A 373 -1.95 11.65 -11.51
CA LEU A 373 -2.77 12.51 -12.37
C LEU A 373 -2.02 12.95 -13.61
N GLN A 374 -0.77 13.38 -13.48
CA GLN A 374 0.03 13.84 -14.63
C GLN A 374 0.62 12.69 -15.47
N LEU A 375 1.08 11.60 -14.83
CA LEU A 375 1.74 10.49 -15.52
C LEU A 375 0.77 9.53 -16.20
N LYS A 376 -0.35 9.23 -15.53
CA LYS A 376 -1.30 8.20 -15.96
C LYS A 376 -2.66 8.78 -16.32
N GLY A 377 -3.03 9.89 -15.65
CA GLY A 377 -4.33 10.52 -15.84
C GLY A 377 -4.40 11.41 -17.08
N LEU A 378 -3.32 12.08 -17.46
CA LEU A 378 -3.28 12.91 -18.65
C LEU A 378 -3.23 12.02 -19.91
N THR A 379 -4.15 12.27 -20.84
CA THR A 379 -4.19 11.53 -22.11
C THR A 379 -3.09 12.01 -23.07
N ASN A 380 -2.73 11.19 -24.07
CA ASN A 380 -1.63 11.50 -25.00
C ASN A 380 -1.92 12.72 -25.91
N ASP A 381 -3.16 13.14 -26.02
CA ASP A 381 -3.54 14.37 -26.73
C ASP A 381 -3.29 15.64 -25.89
N HIS A 382 -2.88 15.48 -24.59
CA HIS A 382 -2.68 16.53 -23.60
C HIS A 382 -3.86 17.48 -23.43
N ARG A 383 -5.11 17.00 -23.68
CA ARG A 383 -6.35 17.80 -23.61
C ARG A 383 -7.38 17.24 -22.65
N HIS A 384 -7.27 15.99 -22.24
CA HIS A 384 -8.20 15.30 -21.40
C HIS A 384 -7.47 14.63 -20.22
N PHE A 385 -8.21 14.46 -19.12
CA PHE A 385 -7.76 13.68 -17.97
C PHE A 385 -8.71 12.51 -17.73
N GLN A 386 -8.23 11.42 -17.16
CA GLN A 386 -9.04 10.26 -16.79
C GLN A 386 -9.71 10.48 -15.43
N LEU A 387 -11.02 10.26 -15.35
CA LEU A 387 -11.84 10.52 -14.17
C LEU A 387 -11.31 9.83 -12.90
N GLN A 388 -10.83 8.60 -13.01
CA GLN A 388 -10.29 7.86 -11.86
C GLN A 388 -9.11 8.59 -11.17
N TYR A 389 -8.21 9.20 -11.94
CA TYR A 389 -7.08 9.96 -11.38
C TYR A 389 -7.52 11.34 -10.89
N ILE A 390 -8.51 11.94 -11.54
CA ILE A 390 -9.14 13.18 -11.07
C ILE A 390 -9.79 12.94 -9.70
N ASN A 391 -10.57 11.87 -9.56
CA ASN A 391 -11.25 11.53 -8.30
C ASN A 391 -10.27 11.28 -7.16
N ARG A 392 -9.11 10.66 -7.41
CA ARG A 392 -8.07 10.48 -6.38
C ARG A 392 -7.59 11.80 -5.77
N VAL A 393 -7.58 12.87 -6.56
CA VAL A 393 -7.19 14.21 -6.09
C VAL A 393 -8.39 14.97 -5.54
N LEU A 394 -9.50 15.06 -6.27
CA LEU A 394 -10.65 15.88 -5.87
C LEU A 394 -11.37 15.36 -4.61
N LEU A 395 -11.37 14.04 -4.38
CA LEU A 395 -11.96 13.41 -3.20
C LEU A 395 -10.97 13.26 -2.04
N HIS A 396 -9.71 13.65 -2.23
CA HIS A 396 -8.71 13.61 -1.18
C HIS A 396 -9.09 14.58 -0.04
N PRO A 397 -8.84 14.23 1.25
CA PRO A 397 -9.15 15.11 2.39
C PRO A 397 -8.59 16.53 2.27
N TYR A 398 -7.43 16.71 1.62
CA TYR A 398 -6.79 18.02 1.44
C TYR A 398 -7.32 18.81 0.23
N ALA A 399 -8.12 18.21 -0.65
CA ALA A 399 -8.70 18.90 -1.80
C ALA A 399 -9.57 20.10 -1.39
N GLN A 400 -10.28 20.02 -0.26
CA GLN A 400 -11.07 21.13 0.31
C GLN A 400 -10.22 22.35 0.69
N TYR A 401 -8.92 22.15 0.92
CA TYR A 401 -7.98 23.25 1.21
C TYR A 401 -7.33 23.79 -0.06
N LEU A 402 -7.45 23.09 -1.17
CA LEU A 402 -7.05 23.59 -2.49
C LEU A 402 -8.13 24.49 -3.08
N SER A 403 -9.39 24.01 -3.13
CA SER A 403 -10.56 24.74 -3.62
C SER A 403 -11.85 24.16 -3.03
N ASP A 404 -12.80 25.05 -2.70
CA ASP A 404 -14.15 24.67 -2.26
C ASP A 404 -14.95 23.98 -3.38
N ASP A 405 -14.57 24.20 -4.63
CA ASP A 405 -15.25 23.66 -5.82
C ASP A 405 -14.89 22.19 -6.09
N CYS A 406 -13.85 21.64 -5.46
CA CYS A 406 -13.39 20.26 -5.70
C CYS A 406 -14.50 19.22 -5.55
N LYS A 407 -15.29 19.28 -4.48
CA LYS A 407 -16.40 18.35 -4.23
C LYS A 407 -17.52 18.50 -5.24
N THR A 408 -17.84 19.74 -5.62
CA THR A 408 -18.89 20.05 -6.61
C THR A 408 -18.50 19.52 -7.99
N LEU A 409 -17.25 19.77 -8.41
CA LEU A 409 -16.71 19.26 -9.66
C LEU A 409 -16.70 17.73 -9.70
N ALA A 410 -16.19 17.07 -8.63
CA ALA A 410 -16.20 15.60 -8.55
C ALA A 410 -17.63 15.04 -8.67
N SER A 411 -18.60 15.62 -7.95
CA SER A 411 -20.01 15.19 -8.01
C SER A 411 -20.61 15.36 -9.42
N GLN A 412 -20.31 16.48 -10.09
CA GLN A 412 -20.79 16.73 -11.46
C GLN A 412 -20.22 15.74 -12.47
N LEU A 413 -18.92 15.47 -12.39
CA LEU A 413 -18.24 14.53 -13.28
C LEU A 413 -18.75 13.10 -13.10
N ASN A 414 -18.89 12.65 -11.85
CA ASN A 414 -19.37 11.30 -11.54
C ASN A 414 -20.85 11.11 -11.91
N SER A 415 -21.74 12.07 -11.58
CA SER A 415 -23.17 11.97 -11.93
C SER A 415 -23.43 11.99 -13.42
N ASN A 416 -22.58 12.65 -14.20
CA ASN A 416 -22.68 12.73 -15.65
C ASN A 416 -21.84 11.64 -16.36
N HIS A 417 -21.19 10.74 -15.63
CA HIS A 417 -20.32 9.67 -16.16
C HIS A 417 -19.28 10.20 -17.17
N ARG A 418 -18.63 11.34 -16.82
CA ARG A 418 -17.62 11.98 -17.68
C ARG A 418 -16.24 11.36 -17.44
N TYR A 419 -15.99 10.20 -18.03
CA TYR A 419 -14.74 9.44 -17.81
C TYR A 419 -13.47 10.12 -18.35
N TYR A 420 -13.61 10.96 -19.40
CA TYR A 420 -12.51 11.71 -20.01
C TYR A 420 -12.90 13.20 -20.17
N PRO A 421 -13.05 13.94 -19.06
CA PRO A 421 -13.35 15.37 -19.17
C PRO A 421 -12.18 16.12 -19.80
N SER A 422 -12.49 17.11 -20.62
CA SER A 422 -11.50 18.02 -21.17
C SER A 422 -11.00 19.01 -20.12
N ILE A 423 -9.79 19.53 -20.31
CA ILE A 423 -9.21 20.56 -19.42
C ILE A 423 -10.18 21.74 -19.25
N LYS A 424 -10.86 22.14 -20.31
CA LYS A 424 -11.85 23.22 -20.24
C LYS A 424 -13.00 22.89 -19.30
N GLU A 425 -13.53 21.67 -19.34
CA GLU A 425 -14.60 21.23 -18.44
C GLU A 425 -14.13 21.19 -16.98
N LEU A 426 -12.85 21.01 -16.74
CA LEU A 426 -12.24 20.95 -15.40
C LEU A 426 -11.90 22.34 -14.84
N THR A 427 -11.78 23.36 -15.69
CA THR A 427 -11.30 24.69 -15.30
C THR A 427 -12.28 25.82 -15.56
N ASP A 428 -13.15 25.72 -16.59
CA ASP A 428 -14.05 26.80 -16.95
C ASP A 428 -15.15 27.00 -15.88
N GLY A 429 -15.18 28.20 -15.29
CA GLY A 429 -16.15 28.57 -14.26
C GLY A 429 -15.77 28.22 -12.82
N PHE A 430 -14.56 27.74 -12.60
CA PHE A 430 -13.98 27.41 -11.31
C PHE A 430 -12.82 28.37 -10.96
N ASP A 431 -12.25 28.22 -9.77
CA ASP A 431 -11.17 29.09 -9.30
C ASP A 431 -9.81 28.80 -9.99
N ASP A 432 -8.85 29.72 -9.80
CA ASP A 432 -7.53 29.60 -10.41
C ASP A 432 -6.73 28.38 -9.88
N SER A 433 -7.08 27.87 -8.70
CA SER A 433 -6.41 26.70 -8.12
C SER A 433 -6.71 25.44 -8.92
N LEU A 434 -7.93 25.29 -9.46
CA LEU A 434 -8.27 24.19 -10.36
C LEU A 434 -7.58 24.33 -11.72
N SER A 435 -7.41 25.55 -12.20
CA SER A 435 -6.65 25.80 -13.41
C SER A 435 -5.17 25.42 -13.25
N LEU A 436 -4.58 25.68 -12.09
CA LEU A 436 -3.23 25.22 -11.75
C LEU A 436 -3.17 23.69 -11.60
N LEU A 437 -4.17 23.07 -10.94
CA LEU A 437 -4.22 21.62 -10.73
C LEU A 437 -4.25 20.84 -12.05
N PHE A 438 -5.09 21.25 -12.98
CA PHE A 438 -5.31 20.57 -14.26
C PHE A 438 -4.45 21.13 -15.41
N GLN A 439 -3.41 21.89 -15.09
CA GLN A 439 -2.42 22.34 -16.08
C GLN A 439 -1.63 21.13 -16.59
N PRO A 440 -1.63 20.85 -17.92
CA PRO A 440 -0.79 19.82 -18.49
C PRO A 440 0.69 20.20 -18.35
N LEU A 441 1.47 19.28 -17.79
CA LEU A 441 2.91 19.50 -17.68
C LEU A 441 3.62 18.97 -18.92
N GLU A 442 4.08 19.88 -19.76
CA GLU A 442 4.93 19.54 -20.89
C GLU A 442 6.40 19.68 -20.49
N ALA A 443 7.23 18.74 -20.92
CA ALA A 443 8.68 18.85 -20.77
C ALA A 443 9.18 20.02 -21.63
N LYS A 444 9.26 21.21 -21.05
CA LYS A 444 9.86 22.39 -21.72
C LYS A 444 11.29 22.56 -21.24
N GLU A 445 12.23 22.59 -22.18
CA GLU A 445 13.62 22.99 -21.95
C GLU A 445 14.39 22.18 -20.88
N GLY A 446 14.13 20.87 -20.74
CA GLY A 446 14.93 19.98 -19.88
C GLY A 446 14.74 20.18 -18.38
N THR A 447 13.83 21.03 -17.94
CA THR A 447 13.39 21.13 -16.55
C THR A 447 12.05 20.44 -16.38
N LEU A 448 11.93 19.67 -15.29
CA LEU A 448 10.67 19.04 -14.93
C LEU A 448 9.84 20.03 -14.12
N PRO A 449 8.77 20.60 -14.67
CA PRO A 449 7.89 21.49 -13.93
C PRO A 449 7.07 20.74 -12.84
N LEU A 450 7.27 19.43 -12.70
CA LEU A 450 6.51 18.59 -11.76
C LEU A 450 6.75 18.99 -10.30
N LEU A 451 8.00 19.18 -9.89
CA LEU A 451 8.35 19.52 -8.51
C LEU A 451 7.86 20.92 -8.14
N SER A 452 8.11 21.90 -8.98
CA SER A 452 7.63 23.27 -8.77
C SER A 452 6.10 23.37 -8.79
N TRP A 453 5.43 22.64 -9.70
CA TRP A 453 3.97 22.57 -9.76
C TRP A 453 3.37 22.00 -8.47
N MET A 454 3.90 20.87 -7.96
CA MET A 454 3.45 20.30 -6.69
C MET A 454 3.74 21.24 -5.50
N THR A 455 4.88 21.92 -5.52
CA THR A 455 5.26 22.91 -4.50
C THR A 455 4.26 24.07 -4.45
N ASP A 456 3.82 24.57 -5.60
CA ASP A 456 2.83 25.65 -5.67
C ASP A 456 1.46 25.20 -5.16
N LEU A 457 1.02 23.98 -5.48
CA LEU A 457 -0.22 23.41 -4.93
C LEU A 457 -0.14 23.25 -3.41
N LEU A 458 0.96 22.69 -2.87
CA LEU A 458 1.16 22.55 -1.43
C LEU A 458 1.22 23.89 -0.70
N LYS A 459 1.75 24.94 -1.36
CA LYS A 459 1.78 26.28 -0.84
C LYS A 459 0.36 26.87 -0.68
N ILE A 460 -0.53 26.66 -1.64
CA ILE A 460 -1.93 27.05 -1.56
C ILE A 460 -2.60 26.33 -0.40
N ILE A 461 -2.46 25.01 -0.32
CA ILE A 461 -3.01 24.18 0.75
C ILE A 461 -2.49 24.65 2.12
N GLY A 462 -1.17 24.88 2.25
CA GLY A 462 -0.55 25.35 3.48
C GLY A 462 -1.02 26.76 3.90
N GLN A 463 -1.32 27.64 2.94
CA GLN A 463 -1.88 28.96 3.24
C GLN A 463 -3.33 28.89 3.75
N ASN A 464 -4.15 28.01 3.14
CA ASN A 464 -5.56 27.87 3.49
C ASN A 464 -5.77 27.08 4.80
N THR A 465 -4.78 26.28 5.23
CA THR A 465 -4.84 25.52 6.49
C THR A 465 -4.37 26.30 7.72
N ARG A 466 -3.84 27.54 7.59
CA ARG A 466 -3.25 28.32 8.70
C ARG A 466 -4.18 28.52 9.91
N SER A 467 -5.48 28.57 9.70
CA SER A 467 -6.47 28.74 10.77
C SER A 467 -6.83 27.46 11.51
N ILE A 468 -6.40 26.31 11.00
CA ILE A 468 -6.71 24.98 11.54
C ILE A 468 -5.70 24.67 12.65
N ARG A 469 -6.19 24.28 13.82
CA ARG A 469 -5.32 23.84 14.94
C ARG A 469 -5.00 22.35 14.80
N ASN A 470 -4.09 22.00 13.88
CA ASN A 470 -3.58 20.66 13.71
C ASN A 470 -2.09 20.73 13.35
N ASP A 471 -1.26 20.54 14.35
CA ASP A 471 0.21 20.66 14.19
C ASP A 471 0.78 19.60 13.26
N LEU A 472 0.24 18.36 13.28
CA LEU A 472 0.68 17.28 12.38
C LEU A 472 0.37 17.62 10.92
N LEU A 473 -0.81 18.20 10.64
CA LEU A 473 -1.17 18.67 9.31
C LEU A 473 -0.15 19.70 8.80
N HIS A 474 0.15 20.73 9.61
CA HIS A 474 1.08 21.77 9.20
C HIS A 474 2.50 21.26 9.02
N GLN A 475 2.98 20.44 9.96
CA GLN A 475 4.34 19.87 9.89
C GLN A 475 4.48 18.91 8.72
N SER A 476 3.45 18.10 8.40
CA SER A 476 3.49 17.19 7.25
C SER A 476 3.55 17.93 5.91
N ILE A 477 2.72 18.99 5.76
CA ILE A 477 2.74 19.85 4.57
C ILE A 477 4.09 20.56 4.46
N PHE A 478 4.61 21.13 5.57
CA PHE A 478 5.89 21.84 5.59
C PHE A 478 7.07 20.92 5.28
N SER A 479 7.09 19.71 5.85
CA SER A 479 8.14 18.71 5.60
C SER A 479 8.13 18.28 4.14
N MET A 480 6.95 18.00 3.56
CA MET A 480 6.81 17.65 2.15
C MET A 480 7.23 18.82 1.23
N TYR A 481 6.77 20.02 1.52
CA TYR A 481 7.16 21.24 0.80
C TYR A 481 8.68 21.45 0.78
N THR A 482 9.32 21.31 1.95
CA THR A 482 10.77 21.45 2.09
C THR A 482 11.53 20.37 1.31
N LEU A 483 11.01 19.13 1.35
CA LEU A 483 11.59 18.00 0.64
C LEU A 483 11.53 18.20 -0.89
N LEU A 484 10.37 18.64 -1.41
CA LEU A 484 10.21 18.90 -2.85
C LEU A 484 11.12 20.01 -3.35
N ASN A 485 11.20 21.14 -2.62
CA ASN A 485 12.12 22.23 -2.97
C ASN A 485 13.58 21.76 -2.96
N ARG A 486 13.96 20.97 -1.96
CA ARG A 486 15.33 20.45 -1.85
C ARG A 486 15.68 19.51 -3.01
N LEU A 487 14.74 18.64 -3.41
CA LEU A 487 14.92 17.81 -4.61
C LEU A 487 15.06 18.65 -5.88
N ASP A 488 14.25 19.69 -6.01
CA ASP A 488 14.30 20.60 -7.15
C ASP A 488 15.65 21.33 -7.21
N ASP A 489 16.14 21.85 -6.09
CA ASP A 489 17.45 22.49 -5.98
C ASP A 489 18.60 21.55 -6.34
N ILE A 490 18.62 20.34 -5.78
CA ILE A 490 19.66 19.34 -6.04
C ILE A 490 19.66 18.94 -7.51
N MET A 491 18.48 18.70 -8.10
CA MET A 491 18.37 18.32 -9.50
C MET A 491 18.78 19.45 -10.45
N SER A 492 18.38 20.69 -10.15
CA SER A 492 18.72 21.86 -10.97
C SER A 492 20.22 22.18 -10.97
N VAL A 493 20.90 22.07 -9.82
CA VAL A 493 22.35 22.28 -9.70
C VAL A 493 23.14 21.24 -10.49
N ASN A 494 22.72 19.97 -10.45
CA ASN A 494 23.42 18.91 -11.17
C ASN A 494 23.23 18.97 -12.69
N ILE A 495 22.06 19.44 -13.16
CA ILE A 495 21.81 19.67 -14.59
C ILE A 495 22.72 20.77 -15.14
N GLN A 496 23.03 21.81 -14.34
CA GLN A 496 23.88 22.92 -14.77
C GLN A 496 25.38 22.58 -14.80
N LYS A 497 25.86 21.68 -13.90
CA LYS A 497 27.31 21.33 -13.85
C LYS A 497 27.75 20.34 -14.91
N ASN A 498 26.87 19.47 -15.42
CA ASN A 498 27.22 18.47 -16.44
C ASN A 498 27.21 19.00 -17.90
N GLY A 499 27.13 20.29 -18.11
CA GLY A 499 27.12 20.95 -19.42
C GLY A 499 28.46 21.05 -20.14
N SER A 500 29.48 20.20 -19.89
CA SER A 500 30.77 20.17 -20.59
C SER A 500 30.90 18.97 -21.52
N GLN A 501 30.70 19.29 -22.77
CA GLN A 501 31.32 18.85 -24.00
C GLN A 501 31.29 17.40 -24.48
N ASP A 502 30.76 16.39 -23.79
CA ASP A 502 30.77 15.06 -24.43
C ASP A 502 29.58 14.22 -23.94
N ASP A 503 28.34 14.50 -24.48
CA ASP A 503 27.28 13.62 -24.13
C ASP A 503 26.11 13.45 -25.09
N ARG A 504 25.90 12.20 -25.50
CA ARG A 504 24.79 11.68 -26.31
C ARG A 504 23.43 11.65 -25.56
N ARG A 505 23.33 12.27 -24.37
CA ARG A 505 22.13 12.39 -23.53
C ARG A 505 21.47 13.76 -23.55
N ILE A 506 21.93 14.62 -24.44
CA ILE A 506 21.46 16.00 -24.58
C ILE A 506 20.41 16.02 -25.68
N ASP A 507 19.25 16.60 -25.44
CA ASP A 507 18.35 16.98 -26.51
C ASP A 507 19.13 17.95 -27.45
N GLU A 508 19.33 17.55 -28.71
CA GLU A 508 20.13 18.29 -29.72
C GLU A 508 19.71 19.76 -29.91
N LYS A 509 18.54 20.15 -29.34
CA LYS A 509 18.01 21.52 -29.45
C LYS A 509 18.19 22.37 -28.19
N SER A 510 18.34 21.80 -26.99
CA SER A 510 18.35 22.57 -25.73
C SER A 510 19.65 22.49 -24.94
N GLY A 511 20.52 21.51 -25.19
CA GLY A 511 21.77 21.33 -24.43
C GLY A 511 21.61 20.96 -22.96
N LYS A 512 20.45 20.49 -22.52
CA LYS A 512 20.14 20.11 -21.11
C LYS A 512 19.76 18.62 -20.99
N GLN A 513 20.24 17.98 -19.94
CA GLN A 513 19.96 16.57 -19.65
C GLN A 513 18.49 16.42 -19.23
N LEU A 514 17.73 15.62 -19.97
CA LEU A 514 16.34 15.28 -19.64
C LEU A 514 16.29 14.20 -18.57
N VAL A 515 15.90 14.56 -17.35
CA VAL A 515 15.59 13.56 -16.32
C VAL A 515 14.16 13.10 -16.50
N SER A 516 13.97 11.79 -16.66
CA SER A 516 12.62 11.21 -16.80
C SER A 516 11.77 11.47 -15.56
N ILE A 517 10.50 11.79 -15.75
CA ILE A 517 9.53 12.00 -14.68
C ILE A 517 9.38 10.75 -13.78
N TYR A 518 9.63 9.56 -14.32
CA TYR A 518 9.65 8.29 -13.57
C TYR A 518 10.83 8.21 -12.59
N ILE A 519 11.99 8.78 -12.97
CA ILE A 519 13.17 8.88 -12.08
C ILE A 519 12.82 9.77 -10.88
N VAL A 520 12.21 10.93 -11.14
CA VAL A 520 11.78 11.85 -10.08
C VAL A 520 10.78 11.17 -9.13
N GLN A 521 9.80 10.45 -9.67
CA GLN A 521 8.83 9.71 -8.86
C GLN A 521 9.52 8.69 -7.93
N ARG A 522 10.44 7.87 -8.45
CA ARG A 522 11.16 6.87 -7.65
C ARG A 522 12.02 7.51 -6.57
N LEU A 523 12.78 8.55 -6.91
CA LEU A 523 13.58 9.29 -5.93
C LEU A 523 12.71 9.88 -4.82
N MET A 524 11.61 10.50 -5.20
CA MET A 524 10.66 11.03 -4.23
C MET A 524 10.13 9.96 -3.29
N GLN A 525 9.68 8.83 -3.82
CA GLN A 525 9.19 7.71 -3.00
C GLN A 525 10.25 7.20 -2.03
N GLN A 526 11.50 7.04 -2.47
CA GLN A 526 12.61 6.62 -1.61
C GLN A 526 12.88 7.63 -0.49
N VAL A 527 12.87 8.92 -0.80
CA VAL A 527 13.12 9.96 0.19
C VAL A 527 11.95 10.12 1.16
N ILE A 528 10.70 10.04 0.67
CA ILE A 528 9.51 10.06 1.53
C ILE A 528 9.51 8.89 2.51
N GLN A 529 9.90 7.68 2.06
CA GLN A 529 10.00 6.49 2.92
C GLN A 529 11.04 6.64 4.04
N SER A 530 12.12 7.38 3.80
CA SER A 530 13.19 7.59 4.77
C SER A 530 12.99 8.83 5.65
N THR A 531 11.97 9.65 5.38
CA THR A 531 11.72 10.91 6.09
C THR A 531 10.68 10.72 7.19
N ALA A 532 10.97 11.26 8.38
CA ALA A 532 10.04 11.32 9.50
C ALA A 532 9.80 12.77 9.94
N ILE A 533 8.57 13.06 10.33
CA ILE A 533 8.14 14.36 10.85
C ILE A 533 8.42 14.38 12.36
N PRO A 534 9.28 15.25 12.89
CA PRO A 534 9.56 15.30 14.31
C PRO A 534 8.35 15.80 15.10
N PHE A 535 8.03 15.15 16.20
CA PHE A 535 7.09 15.69 17.18
C PHE A 535 7.77 16.72 18.06
N HIS A 536 7.14 17.86 18.26
CA HIS A 536 7.58 18.90 19.17
C HIS A 536 6.80 18.76 20.48
N GLY A 537 7.41 18.11 21.48
CA GLY A 537 6.85 17.93 22.81
C GLY A 537 7.85 18.36 23.89
N GLU A 538 7.38 18.49 25.13
CA GLU A 538 8.28 18.67 26.27
C GLU A 538 9.01 17.34 26.52
N PRO A 539 10.34 17.29 26.36
CA PRO A 539 11.09 16.05 26.56
C PRO A 539 10.97 15.58 28.02
N ALA A 540 10.90 14.26 28.19
CA ALA A 540 10.86 13.62 29.52
C ALA A 540 9.62 13.96 30.39
N VAL A 541 8.52 14.41 29.79
CA VAL A 541 7.23 14.62 30.48
C VAL A 541 6.20 13.61 29.96
N GLY A 542 5.46 12.99 30.89
CA GLY A 542 4.42 12.02 30.55
C GLY A 542 4.95 10.65 30.09
N THR A 543 4.04 9.82 29.58
CA THR A 543 4.36 8.48 29.05
C THR A 543 5.25 8.60 27.82
N GLN A 544 6.32 7.80 27.80
CA GLN A 544 7.32 7.85 26.74
C GLN A 544 6.95 6.83 25.64
N ILE A 545 6.77 7.27 24.39
CA ILE A 545 6.56 6.41 23.21
C ILE A 545 7.80 6.54 22.33
N MET A 546 8.50 5.41 22.09
CA MET A 546 9.80 5.45 21.43
C MET A 546 10.13 4.17 20.67
N GLY A 547 11.08 4.24 19.75
CA GLY A 547 11.72 3.09 19.14
C GLY A 547 12.77 2.47 20.05
N VAL A 548 13.22 1.26 19.73
CA VAL A 548 14.25 0.55 20.53
C VAL A 548 15.57 1.34 20.61
N LEU A 549 15.98 1.98 19.52
CA LEU A 549 17.25 2.72 19.49
C LEU A 549 17.23 3.98 20.36
N GLU A 550 16.06 4.51 20.68
CA GLU A 550 15.90 5.72 21.48
C GLU A 550 15.89 5.46 22.98
N THR A 551 15.81 4.19 23.38
CA THR A 551 15.87 3.78 24.79
C THR A 551 17.26 3.83 25.39
N ARG A 552 18.28 4.21 24.62
CA ARG A 552 19.68 4.29 25.06
C ARG A 552 19.85 5.11 26.33
N ASN A 553 20.49 4.55 27.34
CA ASN A 553 20.75 5.18 28.62
C ASN A 553 19.51 5.62 29.40
N LEU A 554 18.34 5.09 29.06
CA LEU A 554 17.10 5.39 29.74
C LEU A 554 16.59 4.15 30.45
N ASP A 555 16.25 4.34 31.72
CA ASP A 555 15.66 3.30 32.55
C ASP A 555 14.19 3.63 32.85
N PHE A 556 13.33 2.63 32.78
CA PHE A 556 11.90 2.76 33.04
C PHE A 556 11.44 1.69 34.03
N GLU A 557 10.48 2.04 34.89
CA GLU A 557 9.89 1.07 35.81
C GLU A 557 8.87 0.15 35.11
N HIS A 558 8.10 0.72 34.17
CA HIS A 558 7.08 0.02 33.41
C HIS A 558 7.41 0.04 31.93
N VAL A 559 7.58 -1.12 31.34
CA VAL A 559 7.96 -1.28 29.94
C VAL A 559 6.94 -2.15 29.21
N ILE A 560 6.43 -1.67 28.09
CA ILE A 560 5.78 -2.49 27.09
C ILE A 560 6.55 -2.41 25.78
N LEU A 561 6.93 -3.56 25.21
CA LEU A 561 7.66 -3.66 23.97
C LEU A 561 6.82 -4.39 22.93
N LEU A 562 6.51 -3.71 21.83
CA LEU A 562 5.66 -4.17 20.74
C LEU A 562 6.49 -4.73 19.59
N SER A 563 5.93 -5.66 18.84
CA SER A 563 6.55 -6.30 17.66
C SER A 563 7.88 -7.00 17.96
N CYS A 564 7.96 -7.71 19.08
CA CYS A 564 9.14 -8.51 19.45
C CYS A 564 9.26 -9.77 18.58
N ASN A 565 9.26 -9.60 17.27
CA ASN A 565 9.38 -10.69 16.30
C ASN A 565 10.82 -10.82 15.80
N GLU A 566 11.19 -12.05 15.44
CA GLU A 566 12.42 -12.28 14.70
C GLU A 566 12.38 -11.51 13.36
N GLY A 567 13.46 -10.81 13.05
CA GLY A 567 13.54 -9.92 11.89
C GLY A 567 13.09 -8.47 12.15
N LYS A 568 12.36 -8.20 13.25
CA LYS A 568 12.09 -6.84 13.74
C LYS A 568 12.92 -6.50 14.97
N LEU A 569 13.16 -7.49 15.83
CA LEU A 569 14.06 -7.39 16.98
C LEU A 569 14.86 -8.70 17.16
N PRO A 570 16.10 -8.79 16.72
CA PRO A 570 16.86 -7.75 15.99
C PRO A 570 16.21 -7.43 14.63
N LYS A 571 16.33 -6.19 14.20
CA LYS A 571 15.88 -5.81 12.86
C LYS A 571 16.61 -6.67 11.83
N ASN A 572 15.90 -7.16 10.80
CA ASN A 572 16.55 -7.85 9.68
C ASN A 572 17.66 -6.94 9.14
N ILE A 573 18.86 -7.32 9.43
CA ILE A 573 20.04 -6.64 8.94
C ILE A 573 20.29 -7.25 7.55
N ASN A 574 19.71 -6.63 6.54
CA ASN A 574 20.17 -6.89 5.18
C ASN A 574 21.61 -6.41 5.13
N ASP A 575 22.52 -7.37 5.10
CA ASP A 575 23.96 -7.09 4.99
C ASP A 575 24.32 -6.82 3.52
N ALA A 576 23.50 -5.98 2.87
CA ALA A 576 23.86 -5.47 1.59
C ALA A 576 25.14 -4.65 1.77
N SER A 577 26.23 -5.10 1.18
CA SER A 577 27.53 -4.46 1.20
C SER A 577 28.31 -4.91 -0.04
N PHE A 578 29.13 -4.05 -0.59
CA PHE A 578 30.09 -4.43 -1.62
C PHE A 578 31.29 -5.21 -1.04
N ILE A 579 31.46 -5.20 0.28
CA ILE A 579 32.55 -5.86 0.97
C ILE A 579 32.03 -7.15 1.60
N PRO A 580 32.51 -8.34 1.15
CA PRO A 580 32.09 -9.62 1.68
C PRO A 580 32.35 -9.77 3.20
N HIS A 581 31.49 -10.54 3.86
CA HIS A 581 31.57 -10.76 5.32
C HIS A 581 32.93 -11.21 5.80
N SER A 582 33.59 -12.14 5.09
CA SER A 582 34.93 -12.63 5.44
C SER A 582 35.98 -11.53 5.43
N ILE A 583 35.94 -10.64 4.47
CA ILE A 583 36.79 -9.47 4.36
C ILE A 583 36.47 -8.47 5.47
N ARG A 584 35.18 -8.20 5.73
CA ARG A 584 34.76 -7.34 6.85
C ARG A 584 35.34 -7.82 8.18
N VAL A 585 35.26 -9.12 8.48
CA VAL A 585 35.84 -9.72 9.69
C VAL A 585 37.36 -9.57 9.73
N GLY A 586 38.01 -9.83 8.59
CA GLY A 586 39.50 -9.77 8.50
C GLY A 586 40.04 -8.35 8.72
N TYR A 587 39.35 -7.33 8.28
CA TYR A 587 39.72 -5.92 8.43
C TYR A 587 39.11 -5.23 9.66
N GLY A 588 38.31 -5.93 10.45
CA GLY A 588 37.65 -5.37 11.63
C GLY A 588 36.55 -4.36 11.33
N LEU A 589 35.95 -4.41 10.12
CA LEU A 589 34.76 -3.63 9.74
C LEU A 589 33.51 -4.10 10.51
N THR A 590 32.51 -3.29 10.55
CA THR A 590 31.25 -3.61 11.22
C THR A 590 30.56 -4.80 10.56
N THR A 591 30.24 -5.85 11.33
CA THR A 591 29.57 -7.07 10.88
C THR A 591 28.12 -7.16 11.37
N VAL A 592 27.37 -8.15 10.85
CA VAL A 592 26.01 -8.45 11.33
C VAL A 592 26.00 -8.77 12.81
N GLU A 593 26.98 -9.54 13.28
CA GLU A 593 27.13 -9.92 14.70
C GLU A 593 27.30 -8.68 15.59
N ASN A 594 28.04 -7.66 15.13
CA ASN A 594 28.16 -6.40 15.85
C ASN A 594 26.81 -5.71 16.01
N LYS A 595 26.06 -5.65 14.92
CA LYS A 595 24.73 -5.02 14.91
C LYS A 595 23.72 -5.79 15.77
N VAL A 596 23.74 -7.14 15.72
CA VAL A 596 22.91 -7.99 16.60
C VAL A 596 23.28 -7.79 18.07
N ALA A 597 24.54 -7.68 18.40
CA ALA A 597 25.01 -7.43 19.76
C ALA A 597 24.53 -6.08 20.32
N ILE A 598 24.47 -5.04 19.47
CA ILE A 598 23.92 -3.74 19.84
C ILE A 598 22.41 -3.88 20.21
N PHE A 599 21.62 -4.58 19.39
CA PHE A 599 20.21 -4.81 19.71
C PHE A 599 20.03 -5.69 20.97
N ALA A 600 20.89 -6.68 21.17
CA ALA A 600 20.91 -7.48 22.39
C ALA A 600 21.16 -6.61 23.64
N TYR A 601 22.12 -5.71 23.56
CA TYR A 601 22.39 -4.76 24.62
C TYR A 601 21.18 -3.86 24.93
N TYR A 602 20.54 -3.26 23.92
CA TYR A 602 19.38 -2.39 24.16
C TYR A 602 18.19 -3.16 24.75
N PHE A 603 17.95 -4.37 24.28
CA PHE A 603 16.91 -5.23 24.85
C PHE A 603 17.19 -5.55 26.32
N GLN A 604 18.41 -5.93 26.67
CA GLN A 604 18.82 -6.25 28.03
C GLN A 604 18.79 -5.00 28.92
N SER A 605 19.36 -3.88 28.48
CA SER A 605 19.35 -2.60 29.21
C SER A 605 17.94 -2.13 29.53
N LEU A 606 17.02 -2.26 28.58
CA LEU A 606 15.62 -1.85 28.77
C LEU A 606 14.93 -2.65 29.88
N ILE A 607 15.26 -3.93 30.05
CA ILE A 607 14.61 -4.83 31.01
C ILE A 607 15.33 -4.86 32.36
N GLN A 608 16.66 -4.64 32.38
CA GLN A 608 17.48 -4.90 33.58
C GLN A 608 16.99 -4.16 34.83
N ARG A 609 16.51 -2.91 34.71
CA ARG A 609 16.02 -2.09 35.84
C ARG A 609 14.51 -1.93 35.86
N ALA A 610 13.77 -2.57 34.93
CA ALA A 610 12.34 -2.52 34.92
C ALA A 610 11.72 -3.32 36.07
N HIS A 611 10.67 -2.79 36.69
CA HIS A 611 9.86 -3.50 37.67
C HIS A 611 8.94 -4.51 36.97
N ASP A 612 8.30 -4.10 35.88
CA ASP A 612 7.50 -4.97 35.03
C ASP A 612 7.80 -4.70 33.54
N ALA A 613 7.89 -5.80 32.77
CA ALA A 613 8.13 -5.76 31.33
C ALA A 613 7.12 -6.64 30.61
N THR A 614 6.39 -6.06 29.68
CA THR A 614 5.43 -6.77 28.82
C THR A 614 5.95 -6.80 27.41
N LEU A 615 6.19 -8.00 26.87
CA LEU A 615 6.79 -8.24 25.56
C LEU A 615 5.73 -8.86 24.64
N LEU A 616 5.35 -8.15 23.57
CA LEU A 616 4.35 -8.62 22.62
C LEU A 616 5.00 -9.02 21.29
N TYR A 617 4.50 -10.10 20.70
CA TYR A 617 4.93 -10.55 19.39
C TYR A 617 3.75 -11.05 18.56
N ASN A 618 3.86 -10.97 17.24
CA ASN A 618 2.88 -11.49 16.30
C ASN A 618 3.12 -12.98 16.06
N ASN A 619 2.07 -13.81 16.13
CA ASN A 619 2.13 -15.26 15.90
C ASN A 619 1.45 -15.69 14.59
N ALA A 620 0.83 -14.79 13.84
CA ALA A 620 0.30 -15.07 12.52
C ALA A 620 1.40 -15.04 11.46
N THR A 621 1.22 -15.85 10.41
CA THR A 621 2.05 -15.78 9.21
C THR A 621 1.36 -14.86 8.22
N ASP A 622 2.03 -13.77 7.84
CA ASP A 622 1.57 -12.83 6.83
C ASP A 622 2.67 -12.64 5.78
N ASP A 623 2.32 -12.57 4.50
CA ASP A 623 3.21 -12.34 3.34
C ASP A 623 4.54 -13.13 3.36
N GLY A 624 4.49 -14.41 3.77
CA GLY A 624 5.67 -15.27 3.80
C GLY A 624 6.62 -15.05 4.97
N GLN A 625 6.34 -14.10 5.86
CA GLN A 625 7.05 -13.95 7.14
C GLN A 625 6.42 -14.86 8.19
N LYS A 626 7.25 -15.71 8.81
CA LYS A 626 6.82 -16.54 9.92
C LYS A 626 6.66 -15.66 11.15
N GLY A 627 5.51 -15.73 11.82
CA GLY A 627 5.26 -15.06 13.10
C GLY A 627 6.07 -15.68 14.23
N GLU A 628 7.39 -15.56 14.19
CA GLU A 628 8.31 -16.14 15.17
C GLU A 628 8.67 -15.12 16.25
N MET A 629 8.72 -15.60 17.49
CA MET A 629 9.17 -14.82 18.65
C MET A 629 10.65 -14.45 18.47
N SER A 630 11.02 -13.22 18.87
CA SER A 630 12.42 -12.78 18.88
C SER A 630 13.33 -13.74 19.64
N ARG A 631 14.54 -14.00 19.10
CA ARG A 631 15.59 -14.78 19.76
C ARG A 631 15.92 -14.23 21.15
N PHE A 632 15.81 -12.94 21.39
CA PHE A 632 16.10 -12.33 22.69
C PHE A 632 15.05 -12.72 23.75
N MET A 633 13.78 -12.84 23.37
CA MET A 633 12.75 -13.38 24.24
C MET A 633 12.99 -14.85 24.57
N LEU A 634 13.41 -15.65 23.58
CA LEU A 634 13.75 -17.07 23.79
C LEU A 634 14.96 -17.22 24.72
N GLN A 635 15.99 -16.39 24.56
CA GLN A 635 17.16 -16.37 25.44
C GLN A 635 16.75 -16.03 26.87
N LEU A 636 15.90 -15.02 27.06
CA LEU A 636 15.38 -14.62 28.37
C LEU A 636 14.62 -15.75 29.06
N MET A 637 13.82 -16.52 28.31
CA MET A 637 13.07 -17.69 28.84
C MET A 637 14.00 -18.82 29.28
N ILE A 638 15.06 -19.09 28.50
CA ILE A 638 16.01 -20.18 28.82
C ILE A 638 16.82 -19.85 30.06
N LYS A 639 17.24 -18.60 30.21
CA LYS A 639 18.13 -18.18 31.28
C LYS A 639 17.47 -18.05 32.63
N SER A 640 16.16 -17.85 32.71
CA SER A 640 15.33 -17.63 33.90
C SER A 640 16.16 -17.40 35.17
N TYR A 641 16.46 -16.15 35.48
CA TYR A 641 17.36 -15.76 36.58
C TYR A 641 16.74 -16.00 37.99
N GLY A 642 16.05 -17.10 38.16
CA GLY A 642 15.58 -17.64 39.45
C GLY A 642 14.56 -16.85 40.23
N THR A 643 14.54 -15.54 40.13
CA THR A 643 13.64 -14.61 40.82
C THR A 643 12.59 -13.99 39.88
N GLN A 644 12.68 -14.27 38.60
CA GLN A 644 11.79 -13.74 37.58
C GLN A 644 10.56 -14.65 37.39
N HIS A 645 9.38 -14.04 37.41
CA HIS A 645 8.13 -14.74 37.10
C HIS A 645 7.71 -14.42 35.65
N ILE A 646 8.03 -15.32 34.71
CA ILE A 646 7.63 -15.18 33.32
C ILE A 646 6.21 -15.74 33.14
N LYS A 647 5.26 -14.86 32.85
CA LYS A 647 3.88 -15.19 32.51
C LYS A 647 3.70 -15.18 30.99
N ARG A 648 2.91 -16.11 30.48
CA ARG A 648 2.59 -16.22 29.04
C ARG A 648 1.11 -16.08 28.81
N TYR A 649 0.73 -15.22 27.86
CA TYR A 649 -0.65 -15.01 27.49
C TYR A 649 -0.78 -14.99 25.95
N THR A 650 -2.02 -15.21 25.50
CA THR A 650 -2.38 -15.06 24.09
C THR A 650 -3.55 -14.09 24.00
N LEU A 651 -3.37 -13.03 23.20
CA LEU A 651 -4.48 -12.15 22.82
C LEU A 651 -5.25 -12.81 21.68
N THR A 652 -6.55 -12.71 21.76
CA THR A 652 -7.44 -13.16 20.68
C THR A 652 -8.26 -11.96 20.20
N ALA A 653 -8.55 -11.90 18.92
CA ALA A 653 -9.36 -10.84 18.32
C ALA A 653 -10.86 -10.86 18.71
N GLY A 654 -11.19 -11.50 19.82
CA GLY A 654 -12.56 -11.74 20.24
C GLY A 654 -13.06 -13.11 19.75
N GLN A 655 -14.18 -13.56 20.31
CA GLN A 655 -14.87 -14.72 19.76
C GLN A 655 -15.44 -14.30 18.40
N ASN A 656 -15.26 -15.13 17.38
CA ASN A 656 -16.11 -15.03 16.19
C ASN A 656 -17.55 -15.00 16.68
N GLN A 657 -18.23 -13.89 16.52
CA GLN A 657 -19.67 -13.90 16.65
C GLN A 657 -20.14 -14.99 15.68
N SER A 658 -20.86 -15.99 16.21
CA SER A 658 -21.53 -16.94 15.35
C SER A 658 -22.24 -16.13 14.26
N SER A 659 -21.92 -16.38 13.00
CA SER A 659 -22.55 -15.73 11.86
C SER A 659 -24.04 -15.64 12.14
N ARG A 660 -24.59 -14.43 12.24
CA ARG A 660 -26.03 -14.27 12.41
C ARG A 660 -26.66 -14.95 11.21
N LEU A 661 -27.53 -15.92 11.48
CA LEU A 661 -28.32 -16.54 10.44
C LEU A 661 -29.08 -15.43 9.71
N CYS A 662 -28.95 -15.41 8.40
CA CYS A 662 -29.64 -14.48 7.53
C CYS A 662 -31.15 -14.50 7.85
N GLN A 663 -31.71 -13.35 8.19
CA GLN A 663 -33.12 -13.23 8.63
C GLN A 663 -34.02 -12.88 7.45
N ALA A 664 -35.19 -13.50 7.41
CA ALA A 664 -36.26 -13.11 6.48
C ALA A 664 -36.65 -11.63 6.68
N LYS A 665 -37.04 -10.97 5.63
CA LYS A 665 -37.56 -9.58 5.67
C LYS A 665 -39.04 -9.56 5.41
N THR A 666 -39.78 -9.06 6.40
CA THR A 666 -41.24 -8.98 6.36
C THR A 666 -41.70 -7.91 5.38
N LYS A 667 -42.76 -8.16 4.66
CA LYS A 667 -43.39 -7.19 3.76
C LYS A 667 -44.23 -6.19 4.54
N THR A 668 -43.55 -5.16 5.11
CA THR A 668 -44.21 -4.04 5.80
C THR A 668 -45.08 -3.20 4.86
N GLU A 669 -45.95 -2.31 5.38
CA GLU A 669 -46.74 -1.39 4.59
C GLU A 669 -45.88 -0.55 3.63
N GLU A 670 -44.69 -0.16 4.04
CA GLU A 670 -43.74 0.59 3.21
C GLU A 670 -43.25 -0.24 2.03
N VAL A 671 -42.85 -1.49 2.28
CA VAL A 671 -42.44 -2.44 1.26
C VAL A 671 -43.57 -2.72 0.26
N MET A 672 -44.78 -2.93 0.78
CA MET A 672 -45.98 -3.13 -0.08
C MET A 672 -46.29 -1.90 -0.92
N LYS A 673 -46.11 -0.70 -0.39
CA LYS A 673 -46.24 0.52 -1.16
C LYS A 673 -45.26 0.55 -2.35
N VAL A 674 -43.98 0.23 -2.12
CA VAL A 674 -42.97 0.17 -3.19
C VAL A 674 -43.37 -0.87 -4.27
N LEU A 675 -43.84 -2.05 -3.84
CA LEU A 675 -44.34 -3.08 -4.78
C LEU A 675 -45.57 -2.59 -5.58
N HIS A 676 -46.52 -1.90 -4.95
CA HIS A 676 -47.70 -1.37 -5.64
C HIS A 676 -47.37 -0.22 -6.59
N ASP A 677 -46.39 0.61 -6.28
CA ASP A 677 -45.91 1.70 -7.12
C ASP A 677 -45.08 1.21 -8.32
N MET A 678 -44.67 -0.06 -8.33
CA MET A 678 -43.88 -0.68 -9.39
C MET A 678 -44.71 -0.78 -10.67
N LYS A 679 -44.25 -0.13 -11.76
CA LYS A 679 -44.94 -0.09 -13.06
C LYS A 679 -44.59 -1.25 -13.96
N SER A 680 -43.41 -1.81 -13.82
CA SER A 680 -42.92 -2.90 -14.65
C SER A 680 -41.94 -3.78 -13.90
N ILE A 681 -41.84 -5.05 -14.30
CA ILE A 681 -40.84 -5.98 -13.80
C ILE A 681 -40.12 -6.64 -14.98
N SER A 682 -38.79 -6.73 -14.86
CA SER A 682 -37.94 -7.35 -15.89
C SER A 682 -37.76 -8.84 -15.65
N PRO A 683 -37.44 -9.64 -16.70
CA PRO A 683 -37.08 -11.05 -16.54
C PRO A 683 -35.89 -11.27 -15.59
N SER A 684 -34.92 -10.34 -15.57
CA SER A 684 -33.79 -10.37 -14.66
C SER A 684 -34.21 -10.25 -13.20
N ALA A 685 -35.15 -9.34 -12.89
CA ALA A 685 -35.68 -9.18 -11.53
C ALA A 685 -36.46 -10.43 -11.07
N LEU A 686 -37.24 -11.06 -11.97
CA LEU A 686 -37.92 -12.34 -11.72
C LEU A 686 -36.89 -13.46 -11.44
N GLY A 687 -35.83 -13.52 -12.24
CA GLY A 687 -34.74 -14.47 -12.04
C GLY A 687 -33.99 -14.25 -10.71
N GLN A 688 -33.81 -13.00 -10.28
CA GLN A 688 -33.25 -12.66 -8.97
C GLN A 688 -34.13 -13.15 -7.82
N TYR A 689 -35.45 -12.92 -7.91
CA TYR A 689 -36.40 -13.40 -6.90
C TYR A 689 -36.37 -14.94 -6.80
N MET A 690 -36.40 -15.64 -7.93
CA MET A 690 -36.31 -17.11 -7.98
C MET A 690 -34.97 -17.62 -7.42
N ARG A 691 -33.89 -16.91 -7.62
CA ARG A 691 -32.57 -17.26 -7.07
C ARG A 691 -32.48 -17.05 -5.58
N CYS A 692 -32.92 -15.87 -5.09
CA CYS A 692 -33.00 -15.50 -3.69
C CYS A 692 -33.98 -14.33 -3.49
N PRO A 693 -35.12 -14.53 -2.81
CA PRO A 693 -36.07 -13.45 -2.51
C PRO A 693 -35.44 -12.25 -1.79
N LEU A 694 -34.45 -12.45 -0.91
CA LEU A 694 -33.71 -11.35 -0.29
C LEU A 694 -32.84 -10.57 -1.29
N GLN A 695 -32.26 -11.20 -2.28
CA GLN A 695 -31.52 -10.49 -3.35
C GLN A 695 -32.44 -9.55 -4.12
N PHE A 696 -33.65 -10.01 -4.46
CA PHE A 696 -34.67 -9.16 -5.06
C PHE A 696 -35.08 -8.01 -4.13
N TYR A 697 -35.27 -8.27 -2.83
CA TYR A 697 -35.60 -7.26 -1.84
C TYR A 697 -34.55 -6.14 -1.81
N TYR A 698 -33.28 -6.48 -1.65
CA TYR A 698 -32.22 -5.47 -1.58
C TYR A 698 -32.06 -4.73 -2.92
N ASN A 699 -32.08 -5.42 -4.05
CA ASN A 699 -31.88 -4.80 -5.37
C ASN A 699 -33.10 -3.98 -5.83
N SER A 700 -34.31 -4.55 -5.78
CA SER A 700 -35.49 -3.96 -6.42
C SER A 700 -36.34 -3.15 -5.47
N ILE A 701 -36.39 -3.47 -4.17
CA ILE A 701 -37.19 -2.76 -3.18
C ILE A 701 -36.38 -1.69 -2.48
N CYS A 702 -35.20 -2.06 -1.92
CA CYS A 702 -34.30 -1.13 -1.23
C CYS A 702 -33.45 -0.31 -2.19
N GLN A 703 -33.39 -0.67 -3.47
CA GLN A 703 -32.58 -0.03 -4.52
C GLN A 703 -31.09 0.10 -4.13
N LEU A 704 -30.60 -0.89 -3.39
CA LEU A 704 -29.19 -0.98 -3.07
C LEU A 704 -28.47 -1.53 -4.28
N HIS A 705 -27.69 -0.69 -4.93
CA HIS A 705 -26.82 -1.11 -6.02
C HIS A 705 -25.38 -1.14 -5.51
N GLN A 706 -24.62 -2.15 -5.92
CA GLN A 706 -23.18 -2.14 -5.74
C GLN A 706 -22.67 -0.91 -6.48
N GLN A 707 -21.90 -0.06 -5.80
CA GLN A 707 -21.15 0.97 -6.52
C GLN A 707 -20.17 0.21 -7.40
N ASP A 708 -20.36 0.26 -8.69
CA ASP A 708 -19.33 -0.16 -9.62
C ASP A 708 -18.11 0.68 -9.28
N GLU A 709 -17.06 0.05 -8.78
CA GLU A 709 -15.75 0.65 -8.82
C GLU A 709 -15.51 0.89 -10.30
N ASP A 710 -15.51 2.16 -10.71
CA ASP A 710 -15.31 2.60 -12.09
C ASP A 710 -13.88 2.25 -12.57
N ASN A 711 -13.54 0.97 -12.51
CA ASN A 711 -12.32 0.42 -13.05
C ASN A 711 -12.50 0.26 -14.57
N ILE A 712 -12.38 1.39 -15.29
CA ILE A 712 -12.32 1.38 -16.76
C ILE A 712 -11.21 0.45 -17.27
N ASP A 713 -10.22 0.16 -16.45
CA ASP A 713 -9.10 -0.72 -16.77
C ASP A 713 -9.51 -2.21 -16.85
N GLU A 714 -10.57 -2.62 -16.15
CA GLU A 714 -11.09 -3.99 -16.13
C GLU A 714 -12.43 -4.09 -16.84
N ILE A 715 -12.49 -4.98 -17.83
CA ILE A 715 -13.74 -5.36 -18.50
C ILE A 715 -14.26 -6.61 -17.80
N ASP A 716 -15.26 -6.43 -16.94
CA ASP A 716 -15.97 -7.53 -16.31
C ASP A 716 -16.85 -8.32 -17.30
N ASN A 717 -17.46 -9.40 -16.83
CA ASN A 717 -18.32 -10.23 -17.69
C ASN A 717 -19.56 -9.48 -18.20
N THR A 718 -20.07 -8.52 -17.47
CA THR A 718 -21.24 -7.72 -17.82
C THR A 718 -20.88 -6.73 -18.92
N MET A 719 -19.81 -5.95 -18.72
CA MET A 719 -19.28 -5.00 -19.70
C MET A 719 -18.86 -5.70 -20.99
N PHE A 720 -18.25 -6.90 -20.89
CA PHE A 720 -17.92 -7.72 -22.06
C PHE A 720 -19.17 -8.09 -22.85
N GLY A 721 -20.25 -8.47 -22.16
CA GLY A 721 -21.56 -8.71 -22.78
C GLY A 721 -22.10 -7.48 -23.51
N ASP A 722 -22.10 -6.34 -22.83
CA ASP A 722 -22.61 -5.07 -23.38
C ASP A 722 -21.83 -4.60 -24.61
N LEU A 723 -20.50 -4.75 -24.59
CA LEU A 723 -19.65 -4.44 -25.74
C LEU A 723 -19.93 -5.37 -26.93
N PHE A 724 -20.14 -6.66 -26.66
CA PHE A 724 -20.50 -7.62 -27.71
C PHE A 724 -21.88 -7.30 -28.29
N HIS A 725 -22.93 -7.10 -27.46
CA HIS A 725 -24.31 -6.78 -27.92
C HIS A 725 -24.32 -5.49 -28.74
N ARG A 726 -23.59 -4.45 -28.25
CA ARG A 726 -23.51 -3.18 -28.99
C ARG A 726 -22.83 -3.33 -30.33
N SER A 727 -21.73 -4.12 -30.38
CA SER A 727 -21.02 -4.40 -31.62
C SER A 727 -21.89 -5.18 -32.62
N ALA A 728 -22.63 -6.18 -32.15
CA ALA A 728 -23.58 -6.95 -32.98
C ALA A 728 -24.70 -6.06 -33.52
N GLU A 729 -25.31 -5.23 -32.67
CA GLU A 729 -26.33 -4.23 -33.08
C GLU A 729 -25.80 -3.30 -34.18
N LEU A 730 -24.61 -2.74 -34.01
CA LEU A 730 -23.97 -1.85 -34.99
C LEU A 730 -23.75 -2.53 -36.34
N ILE A 731 -23.27 -3.79 -36.32
CA ILE A 731 -23.10 -4.58 -37.56
C ILE A 731 -24.43 -4.71 -38.32
N TYR A 732 -25.48 -5.21 -37.65
CA TYR A 732 -26.74 -5.44 -38.32
C TYR A 732 -27.45 -4.16 -38.71
N LYS A 733 -27.32 -3.06 -37.95
CA LYS A 733 -27.78 -1.75 -38.36
C LYS A 733 -27.09 -1.28 -39.64
N GLN A 734 -25.81 -1.49 -39.78
CA GLN A 734 -25.07 -1.08 -40.97
C GLN A 734 -25.39 -1.97 -42.17
N LEU A 735 -25.53 -3.28 -41.98
CA LEU A 735 -25.93 -4.21 -43.05
C LEU A 735 -27.35 -3.97 -43.54
N SER A 736 -28.27 -3.56 -42.64
CA SER A 736 -29.67 -3.34 -42.96
C SER A 736 -29.98 -1.94 -43.49
N GLN A 737 -29.01 -1.02 -43.57
CA GLN A 737 -29.22 0.37 -44.09
C GLN A 737 -29.71 0.40 -45.52
N GLN A 738 -29.30 -0.52 -46.37
CA GLN A 738 -29.70 -0.56 -47.80
C GLN A 738 -30.93 -1.39 -48.06
N GLN A 739 -31.14 -2.44 -47.30
CA GLN A 739 -32.32 -3.36 -47.40
C GLN A 739 -32.50 -4.14 -46.10
N THR A 740 -33.76 -4.45 -45.76
CA THR A 740 -34.08 -5.20 -44.51
C THR A 740 -33.70 -6.66 -44.58
N THR A 741 -33.56 -7.24 -45.78
CA THR A 741 -33.15 -8.62 -45.99
C THR A 741 -31.64 -8.76 -46.04
N ILE A 742 -31.07 -9.47 -45.08
CA ILE A 742 -29.64 -9.76 -45.00
C ILE A 742 -29.34 -11.02 -45.85
N THR A 743 -28.48 -10.83 -46.84
CA THR A 743 -28.04 -11.94 -47.73
C THR A 743 -26.68 -12.50 -47.30
N LYS A 744 -26.44 -13.72 -47.74
CA LYS A 744 -25.14 -14.41 -47.48
C LYS A 744 -23.96 -13.60 -48.01
N ASP A 745 -24.08 -13.00 -49.18
CA ASP A 745 -22.98 -12.25 -49.79
C ASP A 745 -22.66 -10.97 -49.02
N MET A 746 -23.67 -10.30 -48.42
CA MET A 746 -23.44 -9.13 -47.52
C MET A 746 -22.62 -9.51 -46.28
N ILE A 747 -22.97 -10.64 -45.66
CA ILE A 747 -22.27 -11.12 -44.47
C ILE A 747 -20.83 -11.51 -44.83
N LEU A 748 -20.65 -12.25 -45.90
CA LEU A 748 -19.32 -12.70 -46.36
C LEU A 748 -18.43 -11.50 -46.78
N SER A 749 -19.02 -10.45 -47.34
CA SER A 749 -18.29 -9.20 -47.65
C SER A 749 -17.83 -8.49 -46.39
N ALA A 750 -18.67 -8.41 -45.35
CA ALA A 750 -18.31 -7.86 -44.04
C ALA A 750 -17.20 -8.67 -43.36
N LEU A 751 -17.22 -9.98 -43.45
CA LEU A 751 -16.17 -10.85 -42.92
C LEU A 751 -14.82 -10.74 -43.66
N LYS A 752 -14.83 -10.40 -44.95
CA LYS A 752 -13.61 -10.21 -45.75
C LYS A 752 -12.94 -8.87 -45.52
N ASP A 753 -13.61 -7.91 -44.91
CA ASP A 753 -13.06 -6.60 -44.57
C ASP A 753 -12.64 -6.53 -43.08
N PRO A 754 -11.38 -6.76 -42.73
CA PRO A 754 -10.92 -6.69 -41.34
C PRO A 754 -11.15 -5.32 -40.71
N SER A 755 -11.08 -4.25 -41.51
CA SER A 755 -11.24 -2.87 -41.04
C SER A 755 -12.68 -2.56 -40.65
N PHE A 756 -13.67 -3.29 -41.22
CA PHE A 756 -15.07 -3.14 -40.91
C PHE A 756 -15.36 -3.53 -39.45
N LEU A 757 -14.94 -4.74 -39.04
CA LEU A 757 -15.16 -5.23 -37.68
C LEU A 757 -14.40 -4.38 -36.65
N GLU A 758 -13.17 -3.98 -36.96
CA GLU A 758 -12.40 -3.12 -36.04
C GLU A 758 -13.08 -1.78 -35.79
N ARG A 759 -13.53 -1.09 -36.83
CA ARG A 759 -14.24 0.18 -36.66
C ARG A 759 -15.51 0.03 -35.81
N ILE A 760 -16.27 -1.05 -36.02
CA ILE A 760 -17.47 -1.34 -35.24
C ILE A 760 -17.15 -1.58 -33.77
N ILE A 761 -16.14 -2.37 -33.49
CA ILE A 761 -15.72 -2.67 -32.12
C ILE A 761 -15.20 -1.39 -31.45
N ASP A 762 -14.36 -0.62 -32.12
CA ASP A 762 -13.85 0.65 -31.60
C ASP A 762 -14.98 1.64 -31.30
N GLN A 763 -16.01 1.66 -32.14
CA GLN A 763 -17.21 2.46 -31.85
C GLN A 763 -17.96 1.96 -30.61
N ALA A 764 -18.15 0.65 -30.47
CA ALA A 764 -18.80 0.06 -29.30
C ALA A 764 -18.01 0.33 -28.00
N PHE A 765 -16.70 0.18 -28.04
CA PHE A 765 -15.81 0.51 -26.91
C PHE A 765 -15.90 1.99 -26.53
N ARG A 766 -15.87 2.86 -27.53
CA ARG A 766 -16.00 4.31 -27.31
C ARG A 766 -17.32 4.67 -26.64
N GLU A 767 -18.43 4.09 -27.11
CA GLU A 767 -19.78 4.40 -26.62
C GLU A 767 -20.06 3.76 -25.25
N LYS A 768 -19.61 2.52 -24.99
CA LYS A 768 -19.99 1.76 -23.80
C LYS A 768 -18.95 1.79 -22.70
N LEU A 769 -17.68 1.57 -23.03
CA LEU A 769 -16.61 1.53 -22.04
C LEU A 769 -16.09 2.93 -21.71
N PHE A 770 -15.72 3.69 -22.73
CA PHE A 770 -15.10 4.99 -22.51
C PHE A 770 -16.10 6.15 -22.37
N GLN A 771 -17.35 5.98 -22.81
CA GLN A 771 -18.40 6.99 -22.83
C GLN A 771 -17.90 8.36 -23.34
N ALA A 772 -16.98 8.31 -24.32
CA ALA A 772 -16.28 9.49 -24.85
C ALA A 772 -17.08 10.19 -25.95
N ASP A 773 -17.01 11.52 -26.01
CA ASP A 773 -17.65 12.34 -27.04
C ASP A 773 -17.09 12.15 -28.46
N GLU A 774 -17.93 12.36 -29.43
CA GLU A 774 -17.97 11.70 -30.73
C GLU A 774 -16.84 11.94 -31.71
N HIS A 775 -15.98 12.86 -31.72
CA HIS A 775 -15.20 13.06 -32.98
C HIS A 775 -13.72 13.46 -32.84
N GLN A 776 -13.20 13.66 -31.65
CA GLN A 776 -11.83 14.15 -31.47
C GLN A 776 -10.95 13.29 -30.56
N PHE A 777 -11.50 12.36 -29.82
CA PHE A 777 -10.76 11.54 -28.85
C PHE A 777 -10.66 10.09 -29.31
N VAL A 778 -9.46 9.57 -29.46
CA VAL A 778 -9.20 8.14 -29.72
C VAL A 778 -8.74 7.51 -28.41
N PRO A 779 -9.57 6.63 -27.80
CA PRO A 779 -9.18 5.95 -26.57
C PRO A 779 -7.93 5.11 -26.78
N GLN A 780 -7.03 5.11 -25.78
CA GLN A 780 -5.93 4.18 -25.74
C GLN A 780 -6.32 2.91 -24.99
N TYR A 781 -6.13 1.77 -25.63
CA TYR A 781 -6.39 0.47 -25.03
C TYR A 781 -5.22 0.03 -24.17
N ASN A 782 -5.48 -0.42 -22.94
CA ASN A 782 -4.52 -1.19 -22.17
C ASN A 782 -4.41 -2.63 -22.70
N GLY A 783 -3.43 -3.40 -22.19
CA GLY A 783 -3.19 -4.76 -22.66
C GLY A 783 -4.40 -5.70 -22.49
N LEU A 784 -5.16 -5.56 -21.38
CA LEU A 784 -6.35 -6.37 -21.09
C LEU A 784 -7.53 -6.00 -22.00
N GLN A 785 -7.74 -4.70 -22.25
CA GLN A 785 -8.74 -4.20 -23.18
C GLN A 785 -8.47 -4.66 -24.62
N MET A 786 -7.19 -4.65 -25.07
CA MET A 786 -6.80 -5.17 -26.37
C MET A 786 -7.10 -6.68 -26.49
N LEU A 787 -6.89 -7.44 -25.42
CA LEU A 787 -7.18 -8.86 -25.37
C LEU A 787 -8.70 -9.10 -25.51
N ASN A 788 -9.52 -8.39 -24.75
CA ASN A 788 -10.99 -8.45 -24.83
C ASN A 788 -11.49 -8.02 -26.21
N LYS A 789 -10.94 -6.98 -26.81
CA LYS A 789 -11.23 -6.55 -28.19
C LYS A 789 -11.01 -7.69 -29.20
N ASN A 790 -9.91 -8.42 -29.10
CA ASN A 790 -9.61 -9.57 -29.95
C ASN A 790 -10.59 -10.73 -29.74
N VAL A 791 -11.00 -10.99 -28.49
CA VAL A 791 -12.01 -12.02 -28.19
C VAL A 791 -13.37 -11.64 -28.74
N ILE A 792 -13.79 -10.38 -28.59
CA ILE A 792 -15.05 -9.87 -29.16
C ILE A 792 -15.04 -10.00 -30.69
N ARG A 793 -13.93 -9.65 -31.35
CA ARG A 793 -13.77 -9.84 -32.80
C ARG A 793 -13.98 -11.30 -33.21
N LEU A 794 -13.38 -12.24 -32.50
CA LEU A 794 -13.56 -13.67 -32.76
C LEU A 794 -15.02 -14.10 -32.57
N TYR A 795 -15.69 -13.59 -31.53
CA TYR A 795 -17.09 -13.91 -31.28
C TYR A 795 -18.01 -13.35 -32.36
N LEU A 796 -17.78 -12.13 -32.82
CA LEU A 796 -18.52 -11.54 -33.94
C LEU A 796 -18.30 -12.30 -35.25
N GLN A 797 -17.10 -12.76 -35.53
CA GLN A 797 -16.83 -13.62 -36.70
C GLN A 797 -17.61 -14.92 -36.60
N ARG A 798 -17.68 -15.59 -35.44
CA ARG A 798 -18.49 -16.80 -35.25
C ARG A 798 -19.97 -16.53 -35.46
N LEU A 799 -20.50 -15.44 -34.89
CA LEU A 799 -21.89 -15.02 -35.10
C LEU A 799 -22.19 -14.84 -36.60
N LEU A 800 -21.34 -14.10 -37.32
CA LEU A 800 -21.55 -13.83 -38.74
C LEU A 800 -21.42 -15.10 -39.62
N HIS A 801 -20.52 -16.03 -39.27
CA HIS A 801 -20.42 -17.33 -39.96
C HIS A 801 -21.70 -18.16 -39.79
N LEU A 802 -22.23 -18.22 -38.57
CA LEU A 802 -23.49 -18.89 -38.30
C LEU A 802 -24.65 -18.25 -39.08
N ASP A 803 -24.76 -16.95 -39.06
CA ASP A 803 -25.79 -16.20 -39.73
C ASP A 803 -25.67 -16.26 -41.27
N ALA A 804 -24.47 -16.44 -41.82
CA ALA A 804 -24.25 -16.71 -43.25
C ALA A 804 -24.81 -18.08 -43.69
N ALA A 805 -24.89 -19.06 -42.79
CA ALA A 805 -25.55 -20.35 -43.05
C ALA A 805 -27.07 -20.25 -43.02
N TRP A 806 -27.62 -19.30 -42.22
CA TRP A 806 -29.07 -19.04 -42.09
C TRP A 806 -29.63 -18.05 -43.11
N ALA A 807 -28.78 -17.28 -43.79
CA ALA A 807 -29.20 -16.29 -44.77
C ALA A 807 -29.85 -16.91 -46.01
N PRO A 808 -30.89 -16.27 -46.65
CA PRO A 808 -31.36 -14.91 -46.34
C PRO A 808 -32.36 -14.85 -45.20
N PHE A 809 -32.34 -13.73 -44.42
CA PHE A 809 -33.31 -13.42 -43.35
C PHE A 809 -33.58 -11.93 -43.27
N ASP A 810 -34.81 -11.58 -42.79
CA ASP A 810 -35.20 -10.18 -42.59
C ASP A 810 -35.01 -9.75 -41.15
N ILE A 811 -34.35 -8.65 -40.92
CA ILE A 811 -34.26 -8.02 -39.58
C ILE A 811 -35.55 -7.21 -39.35
N LEU A 812 -36.25 -7.53 -38.26
CA LEU A 812 -37.48 -6.87 -37.87
C LEU A 812 -37.29 -5.82 -36.77
N ALA A 813 -36.42 -6.12 -35.80
CA ALA A 813 -36.04 -5.20 -34.72
C ALA A 813 -34.65 -5.57 -34.14
N LEU A 814 -33.91 -4.57 -33.64
CA LEU A 814 -32.62 -4.70 -32.96
C LEU A 814 -32.64 -3.85 -31.70
N GLU A 815 -32.32 -4.46 -30.57
CA GLU A 815 -32.18 -3.75 -29.28
C GLU A 815 -33.42 -2.91 -28.92
N GLU A 816 -34.62 -3.40 -29.22
CA GLU A 816 -35.86 -2.71 -28.93
C GLU A 816 -36.60 -3.30 -27.72
N SER A 817 -37.28 -2.39 -26.98
CA SER A 817 -38.05 -2.77 -25.79
C SER A 817 -39.49 -3.14 -26.13
N PHE A 818 -39.93 -4.29 -25.61
CA PHE A 818 -41.27 -4.83 -25.74
C PHE A 818 -41.88 -5.10 -24.37
N TYR A 819 -43.10 -4.62 -24.13
CA TYR A 819 -43.83 -4.80 -22.89
C TYR A 819 -45.27 -5.18 -23.16
N ASP A 820 -45.83 -6.04 -22.30
CA ASP A 820 -47.27 -6.33 -22.30
C ASP A 820 -47.79 -6.33 -20.85
N LYS A 821 -49.10 -6.14 -20.70
CA LYS A 821 -49.78 -6.09 -19.41
C LYS A 821 -50.19 -7.50 -18.98
N VAL A 822 -49.78 -7.90 -17.81
CA VAL A 822 -50.24 -9.14 -17.18
C VAL A 822 -51.06 -8.81 -15.94
N SER A 823 -52.28 -9.34 -15.89
CA SER A 823 -53.17 -9.23 -14.74
C SER A 823 -53.11 -10.54 -13.94
N PHE A 824 -52.95 -10.43 -12.62
CA PHE A 824 -52.90 -11.54 -11.69
C PHE A 824 -53.64 -11.17 -10.40
N GLU A 825 -54.06 -12.16 -9.62
CA GLU A 825 -54.84 -12.00 -8.41
C GLU A 825 -54.06 -12.34 -7.17
N VAL A 826 -54.10 -11.49 -6.14
CA VAL A 826 -53.50 -11.72 -4.83
C VAL A 826 -54.56 -11.47 -3.75
N ASN A 827 -54.87 -12.45 -2.96
CA ASN A 827 -55.86 -12.38 -1.86
C ASN A 827 -57.20 -11.74 -2.28
N GLY A 828 -57.68 -12.06 -3.50
CA GLY A 828 -58.94 -11.52 -4.07
C GLY A 828 -58.84 -10.14 -4.69
N LEU A 829 -57.68 -9.51 -4.73
CA LEU A 829 -57.42 -8.22 -5.37
C LEU A 829 -56.69 -8.43 -6.69
N GLN A 830 -57.19 -7.72 -7.72
CA GLN A 830 -56.60 -7.75 -9.08
C GLN A 830 -55.44 -6.76 -9.17
N HIS A 831 -54.30 -7.25 -9.57
CA HIS A 831 -53.10 -6.46 -9.87
C HIS A 831 -52.82 -6.50 -11.35
N CYS A 832 -52.16 -5.45 -11.85
CA CYS A 832 -51.77 -5.35 -13.25
C CYS A 832 -50.36 -4.75 -13.35
N LEU A 833 -49.47 -5.45 -14.03
CA LEU A 833 -48.08 -5.05 -14.15
C LEU A 833 -47.60 -5.21 -15.59
N ASN A 834 -46.74 -4.29 -16.06
CA ASN A 834 -46.07 -4.46 -17.34
C ASN A 834 -44.92 -5.46 -17.20
N ILE A 835 -44.86 -6.45 -18.06
CA ILE A 835 -43.77 -7.42 -18.15
C ILE A 835 -43.09 -7.34 -19.49
N GLY A 836 -41.80 -7.53 -19.55
CA GLY A 836 -41.05 -7.46 -20.77
C GLY A 836 -39.63 -6.90 -20.54
N GLY A 837 -39.04 -6.42 -21.60
CA GLY A 837 -37.71 -5.85 -21.58
C GLY A 837 -37.21 -5.59 -22.99
N LYS A 838 -35.89 -5.41 -23.07
CA LYS A 838 -35.21 -5.11 -24.32
C LYS A 838 -34.80 -6.44 -24.98
N VAL A 839 -35.17 -6.59 -26.26
CA VAL A 839 -34.90 -7.78 -27.06
C VAL A 839 -33.69 -7.49 -27.96
N ASP A 840 -32.71 -8.37 -28.00
CA ASP A 840 -31.46 -8.16 -28.75
C ASP A 840 -31.73 -8.12 -30.26
N ARG A 841 -32.40 -9.16 -30.78
CA ARG A 841 -32.71 -9.25 -32.21
C ARG A 841 -34.03 -10.00 -32.46
N ILE A 842 -34.82 -9.45 -33.36
CA ILE A 842 -36.00 -10.13 -33.95
C ILE A 842 -35.75 -10.26 -35.43
N ASP A 843 -35.73 -11.48 -35.92
CA ASP A 843 -35.56 -11.77 -37.34
C ASP A 843 -36.61 -12.74 -37.86
N LYS A 844 -36.80 -12.73 -39.20
CA LYS A 844 -37.70 -13.63 -39.90
C LYS A 844 -36.92 -14.48 -40.89
N VAL A 845 -36.97 -15.77 -40.71
CA VAL A 845 -36.26 -16.77 -41.49
C VAL A 845 -37.27 -17.64 -42.25
N ASN A 846 -36.98 -18.01 -43.48
CA ASN A 846 -37.72 -19.02 -44.19
C ASN A 846 -37.06 -20.38 -44.03
N GLN A 847 -37.72 -21.25 -43.28
CA GLN A 847 -37.24 -22.63 -43.06
C GLN A 847 -38.25 -23.63 -43.62
N ASP A 848 -37.85 -24.47 -44.55
CA ASP A 848 -38.70 -25.47 -45.21
C ASP A 848 -40.01 -24.92 -45.80
N GLY A 849 -39.94 -23.72 -46.34
CA GLY A 849 -41.10 -23.02 -46.91
C GLY A 849 -42.07 -22.38 -45.93
N LYS A 850 -41.76 -22.38 -44.61
CA LYS A 850 -42.49 -21.71 -43.57
C LYS A 850 -41.70 -20.48 -43.08
N ASN A 851 -42.36 -19.35 -42.96
CA ASN A 851 -41.79 -18.16 -42.36
C ASN A 851 -41.89 -18.27 -40.83
N ILE A 852 -40.75 -18.32 -40.15
CA ILE A 852 -40.63 -18.36 -38.70
C ILE A 852 -40.02 -17.02 -38.24
N VAL A 853 -40.60 -16.38 -37.23
CA VAL A 853 -40.01 -15.24 -36.55
C VAL A 853 -39.25 -15.70 -35.33
N ARG A 854 -37.94 -15.42 -35.29
CA ARG A 854 -37.11 -15.78 -34.14
C ARG A 854 -36.91 -14.56 -33.22
N ILE A 855 -37.01 -14.81 -31.92
CA ILE A 855 -36.64 -13.87 -30.86
C ILE A 855 -35.29 -14.32 -30.36
N VAL A 856 -34.22 -13.67 -30.82
CA VAL A 856 -32.85 -14.10 -30.56
C VAL A 856 -32.29 -13.28 -29.39
N ASP A 857 -31.80 -13.99 -28.37
CA ASP A 857 -31.09 -13.45 -27.21
C ASP A 857 -29.65 -14.02 -27.24
N TYR A 858 -28.66 -13.12 -27.21
CA TYR A 858 -27.24 -13.49 -27.27
C TYR A 858 -26.67 -13.80 -25.91
N LYS A 859 -25.87 -14.88 -25.82
CA LYS A 859 -25.13 -15.24 -24.60
C LYS A 859 -23.66 -15.50 -24.91
N THR A 860 -22.79 -14.69 -24.28
CA THR A 860 -21.32 -14.81 -24.37
C THR A 860 -20.76 -15.81 -23.38
N GLY A 861 -21.55 -16.21 -22.37
CA GLY A 861 -21.20 -17.13 -21.30
C GLY A 861 -21.06 -18.60 -21.73
N ARG A 862 -20.99 -19.49 -20.72
CA ARG A 862 -20.93 -20.95 -20.98
C ARG A 862 -22.27 -21.47 -21.51
N PRO A 863 -22.27 -22.39 -22.46
CA PRO A 863 -23.49 -23.00 -22.96
C PRO A 863 -24.16 -23.91 -21.90
N LEU A 864 -25.44 -24.17 -22.11
CA LEU A 864 -26.24 -25.04 -21.24
C LEU A 864 -25.68 -26.45 -21.22
N THR A 865 -25.57 -27.04 -20.05
CA THR A 865 -25.11 -28.43 -19.83
C THR A 865 -26.29 -29.41 -19.82
N SER A 866 -27.49 -28.94 -19.50
CA SER A 866 -28.73 -29.73 -19.48
C SER A 866 -29.91 -28.86 -19.89
N LEU A 867 -30.96 -29.47 -20.46
CA LEU A 867 -32.18 -28.78 -20.89
C LEU A 867 -33.29 -28.98 -19.85
N PRO A 868 -34.19 -27.97 -19.68
CA PRO A 868 -35.45 -28.18 -18.96
C PRO A 868 -36.31 -29.25 -19.62
N ALA A 869 -37.09 -29.96 -18.83
CA ALA A 869 -38.00 -31.00 -19.33
C ALA A 869 -39.32 -30.42 -19.89
N ASP A 870 -39.83 -29.37 -19.23
CA ASP A 870 -41.09 -28.70 -19.58
C ASP A 870 -41.11 -27.26 -19.03
N VAL A 871 -42.25 -26.58 -19.17
CA VAL A 871 -42.44 -25.20 -18.67
C VAL A 871 -42.36 -25.10 -17.14
N LYS A 872 -42.80 -26.10 -16.38
CA LYS A 872 -42.75 -26.11 -14.93
C LYS A 872 -41.30 -26.20 -14.45
N ASP A 873 -40.47 -26.91 -15.16
CA ASP A 873 -39.06 -27.07 -14.89
C ASP A 873 -38.33 -25.70 -15.06
N VAL A 874 -38.84 -24.80 -15.93
CA VAL A 874 -38.29 -23.44 -16.10
C VAL A 874 -38.52 -22.58 -14.86
N PHE A 875 -39.61 -22.79 -14.13
CA PHE A 875 -39.91 -22.06 -12.90
C PHE A 875 -39.41 -22.77 -11.61
N ASN A 876 -38.70 -23.89 -11.75
CA ASN A 876 -38.16 -24.61 -10.62
C ASN A 876 -36.88 -23.91 -10.13
N ILE A 877 -36.90 -23.48 -8.87
CA ILE A 877 -35.81 -22.75 -8.20
C ILE A 877 -34.52 -23.56 -8.19
N ASP A 878 -34.58 -24.89 -8.04
CA ASP A 878 -33.39 -25.77 -7.97
C ASP A 878 -32.65 -25.85 -9.32
N ASN A 879 -33.33 -25.53 -10.43
CA ASN A 879 -32.78 -25.65 -11.76
C ASN A 879 -32.13 -24.37 -12.30
N ILE A 880 -32.23 -23.23 -11.60
CA ILE A 880 -31.68 -21.95 -12.06
C ILE A 880 -30.20 -22.04 -12.37
N ASP A 881 -29.40 -22.61 -11.46
CA ASP A 881 -27.94 -22.66 -11.61
C ASP A 881 -27.47 -23.86 -12.44
N THR A 882 -28.22 -24.97 -12.40
CA THR A 882 -27.85 -26.23 -13.09
C THR A 882 -28.28 -26.27 -14.54
N LYS A 883 -29.45 -25.69 -14.85
CA LYS A 883 -30.04 -25.68 -16.23
C LYS A 883 -30.15 -24.26 -16.81
N HIS A 884 -29.72 -23.23 -16.07
CA HIS A 884 -29.83 -21.82 -16.45
C HIS A 884 -31.26 -21.44 -16.94
N THR A 885 -32.26 -21.85 -16.15
CA THR A 885 -33.67 -21.68 -16.50
C THR A 885 -34.10 -20.22 -16.57
N ASN A 886 -33.36 -19.32 -15.93
CA ASN A 886 -33.54 -17.87 -16.07
C ASN A 886 -33.40 -17.37 -17.52
N TYR A 887 -32.55 -18.00 -18.34
CA TYR A 887 -32.44 -17.66 -19.78
C TYR A 887 -33.65 -18.13 -20.55
N TYR A 888 -34.19 -19.32 -20.23
CA TYR A 888 -35.43 -19.81 -20.79
C TYR A 888 -36.60 -18.87 -20.44
N LEU A 889 -36.72 -18.52 -19.14
CA LEU A 889 -37.73 -17.57 -18.67
C LEU A 889 -37.68 -16.26 -19.46
N GLN A 890 -36.49 -15.68 -19.63
CA GLN A 890 -36.28 -14.43 -20.35
C GLN A 890 -36.70 -14.54 -21.80
N THR A 891 -36.19 -15.53 -22.53
CA THR A 891 -36.38 -15.66 -23.96
C THR A 891 -37.82 -16.06 -24.31
N MET A 892 -38.43 -16.95 -23.50
CA MET A 892 -39.85 -17.34 -23.68
C MET A 892 -40.80 -16.17 -23.38
N LEU A 893 -40.49 -15.39 -22.31
CA LEU A 893 -41.27 -14.21 -21.99
C LEU A 893 -41.24 -13.18 -23.14
N TYR A 894 -40.07 -12.93 -23.70
CA TYR A 894 -39.93 -12.04 -24.85
C TYR A 894 -40.73 -12.54 -26.09
N ALA A 895 -40.62 -13.84 -26.36
CA ALA A 895 -41.40 -14.43 -27.48
C ALA A 895 -42.90 -14.28 -27.29
N GLY A 896 -43.42 -14.50 -26.09
CA GLY A 896 -44.83 -14.31 -25.76
C GLY A 896 -45.28 -12.88 -25.86
N VAL A 897 -44.49 -11.93 -25.28
CA VAL A 897 -44.80 -10.49 -25.34
C VAL A 897 -44.78 -9.97 -26.80
N VAL A 898 -43.83 -10.42 -27.62
CA VAL A 898 -43.78 -10.05 -29.05
C VAL A 898 -44.99 -10.61 -29.81
N LYS A 899 -45.38 -11.85 -29.52
CA LYS A 899 -46.50 -12.51 -30.23
C LYS A 899 -47.86 -11.94 -29.85
N TYR A 900 -48.10 -11.72 -28.54
CA TYR A 900 -49.44 -11.42 -28.02
C TYR A 900 -49.60 -9.98 -27.56
N GLY A 901 -48.52 -9.25 -27.31
CA GLY A 901 -48.53 -7.91 -26.74
C GLY A 901 -49.21 -6.89 -27.66
N ALA A 902 -50.09 -6.09 -27.09
CA ALA A 902 -50.86 -5.10 -27.82
C ALA A 902 -50.02 -4.01 -28.52
N ASN A 903 -48.85 -3.67 -27.96
CA ASN A 903 -47.95 -2.65 -28.51
C ASN A 903 -46.93 -3.21 -29.50
N SER A 904 -46.73 -4.51 -29.55
CA SER A 904 -45.75 -5.19 -30.44
C SER A 904 -46.14 -5.02 -31.91
N TYR A 905 -47.44 -4.99 -32.21
CA TYR A 905 -47.95 -4.78 -33.56
C TYR A 905 -47.43 -3.49 -34.23
N LYS A 906 -47.23 -2.42 -33.47
CA LYS A 906 -46.77 -1.13 -34.00
C LYS A 906 -45.28 -1.19 -34.44
N LYS A 907 -44.51 -2.09 -33.87
CA LYS A 907 -43.07 -2.19 -34.11
C LYS A 907 -42.69 -3.26 -35.13
N VAL A 908 -43.27 -4.47 -35.03
CA VAL A 908 -42.86 -5.63 -35.82
C VAL A 908 -43.98 -6.21 -36.68
N GLY A 909 -45.21 -5.62 -36.69
CA GLY A 909 -46.35 -6.07 -37.44
C GLY A 909 -47.16 -7.18 -36.75
N GLN A 910 -48.17 -7.76 -37.49
CA GLN A 910 -49.01 -8.81 -36.91
C GLN A 910 -48.30 -10.15 -36.76
N MET A 911 -47.89 -10.51 -35.52
CA MET A 911 -47.20 -11.75 -35.21
C MET A 911 -48.13 -12.88 -34.78
N ARG A 912 -49.42 -12.62 -34.47
CA ARG A 912 -50.34 -13.65 -33.94
C ARG A 912 -50.58 -14.83 -34.88
N GLN A 913 -50.48 -14.61 -36.17
CA GLN A 913 -50.67 -15.65 -37.20
C GLN A 913 -49.38 -16.34 -37.65
N GLN A 914 -48.20 -15.86 -37.16
CA GLN A 914 -46.92 -16.43 -37.52
C GLN A 914 -46.39 -17.28 -36.36
N GLY A 915 -45.61 -18.31 -36.68
CA GLY A 915 -44.82 -19.02 -35.67
C GLY A 915 -43.76 -18.06 -35.07
N VAL A 916 -43.71 -17.92 -33.75
CA VAL A 916 -42.72 -17.12 -33.06
C VAL A 916 -41.89 -18.06 -32.17
N ALA A 917 -40.64 -18.22 -32.54
CA ALA A 917 -39.71 -19.13 -31.90
C ALA A 917 -38.76 -18.39 -30.96
N PRO A 918 -38.71 -18.72 -29.69
CA PRO A 918 -37.67 -18.21 -28.79
C PRO A 918 -36.32 -18.89 -29.13
N ALA A 919 -35.27 -18.08 -29.28
CA ALA A 919 -33.94 -18.55 -29.65
C ALA A 919 -32.87 -18.00 -28.72
N LEU A 920 -32.08 -18.90 -28.16
CA LEU A 920 -30.99 -18.56 -27.25
C LEU A 920 -29.65 -18.91 -27.92
N LEU A 921 -28.91 -17.87 -28.31
CA LEU A 921 -27.74 -18.04 -29.14
C LEU A 921 -26.45 -17.94 -28.27
N PHE A 922 -25.85 -19.08 -27.97
CA PHE A 922 -24.56 -19.16 -27.32
C PHE A 922 -23.43 -19.01 -28.34
N ILE A 923 -22.72 -17.87 -28.27
CA ILE A 923 -21.65 -17.54 -29.23
C ILE A 923 -20.53 -18.58 -29.26
N ARG A 924 -20.25 -19.23 -28.12
CA ARG A 924 -19.24 -20.29 -28.04
C ARG A 924 -19.60 -21.53 -28.87
N GLN A 925 -20.89 -21.79 -29.10
CA GLN A 925 -21.39 -22.89 -29.92
C GLN A 925 -21.60 -22.52 -31.39
N ALA A 926 -21.56 -21.21 -31.72
CA ALA A 926 -21.82 -20.70 -33.06
C ALA A 926 -20.78 -21.15 -34.15
N SER A 927 -19.72 -21.85 -33.75
CA SER A 927 -18.79 -22.47 -34.71
C SER A 927 -19.24 -23.83 -35.26
N ASP A 928 -20.29 -24.44 -34.71
CA ASP A 928 -20.87 -25.71 -35.17
C ASP A 928 -21.99 -25.39 -36.21
N GLU A 929 -21.80 -25.83 -37.45
CA GLU A 929 -22.75 -25.60 -38.54
C GLU A 929 -24.13 -26.28 -38.31
N THR A 930 -24.19 -27.26 -37.41
CA THR A 930 -25.42 -27.99 -37.03
C THR A 930 -26.14 -27.32 -35.83
N TYR A 931 -25.56 -26.27 -35.26
CA TYR A 931 -26.10 -25.60 -34.09
C TYR A 931 -27.41 -24.88 -34.42
N ASN A 932 -28.50 -25.22 -33.70
CA ASN A 932 -29.78 -24.54 -33.77
C ASN A 932 -30.03 -23.78 -32.47
N PRO A 933 -30.14 -22.43 -32.51
CA PRO A 933 -30.36 -21.64 -31.33
C PRO A 933 -31.79 -21.67 -30.77
N VAL A 934 -32.78 -22.21 -31.51
CA VAL A 934 -34.18 -22.33 -31.07
C VAL A 934 -34.25 -23.15 -29.79
N LEU A 935 -34.94 -22.64 -28.77
CA LEU A 935 -35.08 -23.32 -27.48
C LEU A 935 -35.68 -24.73 -27.68
N SER A 936 -35.22 -25.65 -26.86
CA SER A 936 -35.64 -27.03 -26.88
C SER A 936 -35.90 -27.56 -25.50
N PHE A 937 -36.85 -28.44 -25.32
CA PHE A 937 -37.09 -29.21 -24.11
C PHE A 937 -36.55 -30.61 -24.25
N ALA A 938 -36.14 -31.22 -23.14
CA ALA A 938 -35.65 -32.59 -23.09
C ALA A 938 -36.83 -33.57 -23.16
N VAL A 939 -36.83 -34.48 -24.12
CA VAL A 939 -37.82 -35.54 -24.26
C VAL A 939 -37.16 -36.89 -24.09
N GLY A 940 -37.12 -37.39 -22.84
CA GLY A 940 -36.45 -38.67 -22.54
C GLY A 940 -34.93 -38.61 -22.61
N ARG A 941 -34.27 -39.80 -22.68
CA ARG A 941 -32.80 -39.87 -22.73
C ARG A 941 -32.27 -39.53 -24.13
N GLY A 942 -31.73 -38.29 -24.28
CA GLY A 942 -30.98 -37.89 -25.48
C GLY A 942 -31.80 -37.34 -26.65
N SER A 943 -33.12 -37.24 -26.55
CA SER A 943 -33.96 -36.56 -27.55
C SER A 943 -34.36 -35.18 -27.06
N ARG A 944 -34.58 -34.27 -28.02
CA ARG A 944 -35.00 -32.87 -27.76
C ARG A 944 -36.14 -32.49 -28.71
N GLU A 945 -37.06 -31.73 -28.23
CA GLU A 945 -38.14 -31.12 -29.02
C GLU A 945 -37.93 -29.60 -29.10
N THR A 946 -37.83 -29.08 -30.32
CA THR A 946 -37.65 -27.64 -30.58
C THR A 946 -38.95 -26.87 -30.41
N LEU A 947 -38.88 -25.69 -29.84
CA LEU A 947 -40.02 -24.78 -29.61
C LEU A 947 -40.16 -23.81 -30.81
N ASP A 948 -40.65 -24.30 -31.93
CA ASP A 948 -40.79 -23.48 -33.16
C ASP A 948 -41.88 -22.43 -33.07
N ASP A 949 -42.82 -22.56 -32.13
CA ASP A 949 -43.82 -21.54 -31.84
C ASP A 949 -44.16 -21.47 -30.33
N ILE A 950 -43.95 -20.33 -29.71
CA ILE A 950 -44.28 -20.09 -28.30
C ILE A 950 -45.75 -20.36 -27.95
N SER A 951 -46.67 -20.27 -28.92
CA SER A 951 -48.08 -20.49 -28.66
C SER A 951 -48.44 -21.85 -28.09
N THR A 952 -47.62 -22.85 -28.35
CA THR A 952 -47.80 -24.22 -27.83
C THR A 952 -47.70 -24.32 -26.32
N VAL A 953 -46.87 -23.50 -25.73
CA VAL A 953 -46.57 -23.53 -24.30
C VAL A 953 -46.98 -22.22 -23.55
N TRP A 954 -47.38 -21.17 -24.26
CA TRP A 954 -47.64 -19.87 -23.68
C TRP A 954 -48.74 -19.85 -22.59
N PRO A 955 -49.85 -20.59 -22.72
CA PRO A 955 -50.87 -20.60 -21.67
C PRO A 955 -50.33 -21.12 -20.34
N GLU A 956 -49.57 -22.22 -20.39
CA GLU A 956 -48.95 -22.80 -19.18
C GLU A 956 -47.85 -21.88 -18.61
N PHE A 957 -47.04 -21.31 -19.49
CA PHE A 957 -46.01 -20.33 -19.05
C PHE A 957 -46.63 -19.11 -18.38
N LEU A 958 -47.68 -18.57 -18.91
CA LEU A 958 -48.42 -17.42 -18.36
C LEU A 958 -49.03 -17.73 -16.99
N ASP A 959 -49.55 -18.96 -16.82
CA ASP A 959 -50.09 -19.39 -15.53
C ASP A 959 -49.03 -19.50 -14.46
N GLN A 960 -47.86 -20.10 -14.76
CA GLN A 960 -46.74 -20.16 -13.84
C GLN A 960 -46.19 -18.75 -13.52
N LEU A 961 -46.09 -17.87 -14.51
CA LEU A 961 -45.66 -16.49 -14.30
C LEU A 961 -46.62 -15.72 -13.39
N LYS A 962 -47.94 -15.88 -13.55
CA LYS A 962 -48.94 -15.27 -12.65
C LYS A 962 -48.82 -15.78 -11.22
N GLN A 963 -48.51 -17.07 -11.02
CA GLN A 963 -48.28 -17.64 -9.70
C GLN A 963 -47.03 -17.02 -9.05
N LEU A 964 -45.93 -16.89 -9.77
CA LEU A 964 -44.73 -16.24 -9.31
C LEU A 964 -44.97 -14.76 -8.94
N LEU A 965 -45.69 -14.02 -9.77
CA LEU A 965 -46.07 -12.63 -9.46
C LEU A 965 -46.97 -12.53 -8.23
N ALA A 966 -47.97 -13.44 -8.11
CA ALA A 966 -48.81 -13.51 -6.93
C ALA A 966 -48.00 -13.76 -5.63
N GLU A 967 -46.99 -14.61 -5.70
CA GLU A 967 -46.09 -14.85 -4.56
C GLU A 967 -45.30 -13.59 -4.19
N ILE A 968 -44.68 -12.89 -5.17
CA ILE A 968 -43.94 -11.66 -4.95
C ILE A 968 -44.79 -10.58 -4.26
N PHE A 969 -46.03 -10.45 -4.68
CA PHE A 969 -46.98 -9.42 -4.21
C PHE A 969 -47.81 -9.86 -3.00
N ASN A 970 -47.72 -11.11 -2.53
CA ASN A 970 -48.46 -11.58 -1.37
C ASN A 970 -47.85 -10.98 -0.06
N PRO A 971 -48.62 -10.19 0.70
CA PRO A 971 -48.15 -9.57 1.94
C PRO A 971 -47.88 -10.56 3.07
N GLU A 972 -48.44 -11.78 3.00
CA GLU A 972 -48.27 -12.81 4.03
C GLU A 972 -46.98 -13.62 3.87
N LEU A 973 -46.28 -13.48 2.74
CA LEU A 973 -45.03 -14.21 2.44
C LEU A 973 -43.86 -13.27 2.57
N ASP A 974 -42.98 -13.53 3.52
CA ASP A 974 -41.74 -12.79 3.73
C ASP A 974 -40.71 -13.04 2.62
N PHE A 975 -39.79 -12.10 2.41
CA PHE A 975 -38.62 -12.35 1.58
C PHE A 975 -37.63 -13.25 2.33
N MET A 976 -37.67 -14.52 2.00
CA MET A 976 -36.83 -15.54 2.64
C MET A 976 -35.41 -15.58 2.08
N PRO A 977 -34.40 -15.90 2.89
CA PRO A 977 -33.07 -16.24 2.37
C PRO A 977 -33.14 -17.51 1.53
N THR A 978 -32.24 -17.63 0.55
CA THR A 978 -32.12 -18.86 -0.25
C THR A 978 -31.70 -20.04 0.62
N ALA A 979 -32.23 -21.22 0.35
CA ALA A 979 -31.75 -22.46 0.98
C ALA A 979 -30.38 -22.92 0.41
N HIS A 980 -29.98 -22.41 -0.75
CA HIS A 980 -28.74 -22.75 -1.43
C HIS A 980 -27.62 -21.77 -1.03
N THR A 981 -26.89 -22.09 0.05
CA THR A 981 -25.84 -21.20 0.61
C THR A 981 -24.70 -20.91 -0.37
N GLU A 982 -24.41 -21.80 -1.31
CA GLU A 982 -23.45 -21.60 -2.40
C GLU A 982 -23.77 -20.41 -3.32
N ARG A 983 -25.05 -19.99 -3.38
CA ARG A 983 -25.48 -18.78 -4.11
C ARG A 983 -25.03 -17.49 -3.43
N CYS A 984 -24.73 -17.55 -2.16
CA CYS A 984 -24.27 -16.42 -1.36
C CYS A 984 -22.80 -16.07 -1.63
N ASP A 985 -21.99 -17.01 -2.12
CA ASP A 985 -20.54 -16.82 -2.31
C ASP A 985 -20.20 -15.66 -3.29
N ASN A 986 -21.06 -15.47 -4.30
CA ASN A 986 -20.93 -14.41 -5.29
C ASN A 986 -22.09 -13.39 -5.22
N CYS A 987 -22.79 -13.31 -4.08
CA CYS A 987 -23.89 -12.38 -3.90
C CYS A 987 -23.36 -11.00 -3.45
N PRO A 988 -23.71 -9.90 -4.12
CA PRO A 988 -23.28 -8.55 -3.73
C PRO A 988 -23.79 -8.13 -2.33
N TYR A 989 -24.81 -8.80 -1.80
CA TYR A 989 -25.41 -8.54 -0.49
C TYR A 989 -24.97 -9.52 0.59
N ARG A 990 -23.94 -10.34 0.35
CA ARG A 990 -23.45 -11.34 1.30
C ARG A 990 -23.16 -10.75 2.67
N GLU A 991 -22.44 -9.64 2.71
CA GLU A 991 -22.07 -8.96 3.95
C GLU A 991 -23.28 -8.47 4.73
N ILE A 992 -24.30 -7.90 4.05
CA ILE A 992 -25.55 -7.45 4.71
C ILE A 992 -26.37 -8.62 5.24
N CYS A 993 -26.29 -9.79 4.60
CA CYS A 993 -27.05 -10.96 5.00
C CYS A 993 -26.39 -11.75 6.16
N HIS A 994 -25.08 -11.70 6.28
CA HIS A 994 -24.30 -12.56 7.19
C HIS A 994 -23.59 -11.79 8.32
N GLU A 995 -23.87 -10.48 8.46
CA GLU A 995 -23.42 -9.67 9.61
C GLU A 995 -24.17 -10.06 10.93
#